data_8a07dd5311dadbede5932203cd69c755
#
_entry.id   8a07dd5311dadbede5932203cd69c755
#
_cell.length_a   1.000
_cell.length_b   1.000
_cell.length_c   1.000
_cell.angle_alpha   90.00
_cell.angle_beta   90.00
_cell.angle_gamma   90.00
#
_symmetry.space_group_name_H-M   'P 1'
#
loop_
_entity.id
_entity.type
_entity.pdbx_description
1 polymer ?
#
loop_
_entity_poly.entity_id
_entity_poly.type
_entity_poly.pdbx_seq_one_letter_code
_entity_poly.pdbx_strand_id
1 'polypeptide(L)'
;MNQKSLTKLEFPKIIEMLTDHASSPGGASFCRRIKPMTDLNKIITAQEQTAAAFTRIVKKGIPSFSGCYAVSDSLKRLEIGSALSAPELLRIGKLLQTTARIKSYGRHENADDQADCLDVYFEQLAPLTPLSAEIDRCILGEDEISDDASSKLKQIRRSINGMNDKIHSTMTGLLNGSMRTYLQDAIITMRGDRYCLPVKAEYRSQVNGLIHDQSATGSTLFIEPMAVVKLNNDLKELYAREQEEIQVILARLSVDAAEYIEEIRLNYNALVELDFIFAKGALALDMNASRPVFNNEGRIRIREGRHPLLDRKKVVPISLTLGDTFDLLVITGPNTGGKTVSLKTVGLFTLMGQAGLHIPALDRSELAVFNQVYADIGDEQSIEQSLSTFSSHMTNVVSFLNHVDENSLVLFDELGAGTDPTEGAALAIAILSHLHNRGIRTMATTHYSELKVFALSTPGVENACCEFDVETLSPTYHLLIGIPGKSNAFAISEKLGLPDYIIQDAKTHLTEEDESFEDLLTDLEQSRKTIEKEREEVASYRREMERLKSELKNQQEKLDTQRDRIIREANARATDIVQEAKDFADETMKNFRKFGKASISASEMEKERERIRKQLSKTENKNRLEKKKPSKAYKASDFHLGDSVKVLSMNLTGTVNSLPDAKGNLFVQMGILRSQVNISDLELIEEPLTVTAKQMRRTSSGKMKMGKSMHVSPEINLLGKTVDEAVAELDKYLDDAYIAHLSPVRIVHGKGTGALRNGIHQYLRRQKHIKSFRLGAFGEGDAGVTIVEFK
;
A
#
# COMPACT_ATOMS: atom_id res chain seq x y z
N MET A 1 28.04 -9.54 -0.79
CA MET A 1 27.74 -8.23 -0.16
C MET A 1 28.68 -7.96 0.99
N ASN A 2 29.24 -6.78 1.08
CA ASN A 2 30.18 -6.37 2.12
C ASN A 2 29.49 -6.28 3.49
N GLN A 3 30.00 -7.01 4.50
CA GLN A 3 29.38 -7.08 5.82
C GLN A 3 29.42 -5.72 6.56
N LYS A 4 30.47 -4.92 6.39
CA LYS A 4 30.54 -3.57 6.97
C LYS A 4 29.43 -2.68 6.43
N SER A 5 29.19 -2.72 5.10
CA SER A 5 28.14 -1.94 4.47
C SER A 5 26.74 -2.34 4.95
N LEU A 6 26.46 -3.63 5.18
CA LEU A 6 25.19 -4.08 5.77
C LEU A 6 24.93 -3.42 7.12
N THR A 7 25.97 -3.35 7.96
CA THR A 7 25.88 -2.75 9.30
C THR A 7 25.74 -1.22 9.21
N LYS A 8 26.57 -0.55 8.38
CA LYS A 8 26.52 0.91 8.20
C LYS A 8 25.19 1.40 7.61
N LEU A 9 24.59 0.60 6.72
CA LEU A 9 23.26 0.87 6.14
C LEU A 9 22.10 0.37 7.03
N GLU A 10 22.38 -0.11 8.23
CA GLU A 10 21.39 -0.53 9.23
C GLU A 10 20.45 -1.67 8.77
N PHE A 11 20.86 -2.48 7.78
CA PHE A 11 20.10 -3.62 7.29
C PHE A 11 19.73 -4.65 8.38
N PRO A 12 20.56 -4.91 9.41
CA PRO A 12 20.17 -5.75 10.54
C PRO A 12 18.89 -5.30 11.26
N LYS A 13 18.62 -3.99 11.36
CA LYS A 13 17.38 -3.49 11.95
C LYS A 13 16.14 -3.87 11.12
N ILE A 14 16.28 -3.87 9.78
CA ILE A 14 15.21 -4.36 8.89
C ILE A 14 14.98 -5.87 9.08
N ILE A 15 16.04 -6.64 9.30
CA ILE A 15 15.95 -8.07 9.62
C ILE A 15 15.20 -8.29 10.95
N GLU A 16 15.47 -7.48 11.97
CA GLU A 16 14.74 -7.52 13.25
C GLU A 16 13.25 -7.24 13.02
N MET A 17 12.90 -6.13 12.33
CA MET A 17 11.53 -5.81 11.99
C MET A 17 10.85 -6.94 11.19
N LEU A 18 11.55 -7.56 10.25
CA LEU A 18 11.03 -8.70 9.50
C LEU A 18 10.77 -9.91 10.41
N THR A 19 11.69 -10.16 11.35
CA THR A 19 11.62 -11.29 12.28
C THR A 19 10.41 -11.19 13.22
N ASP A 20 10.03 -9.96 13.60
CA ASP A 20 8.86 -9.70 14.47
C ASP A 20 7.53 -10.03 13.78
N HIS A 21 7.50 -10.09 12.46
CA HIS A 21 6.33 -10.51 11.69
C HIS A 21 6.22 -12.03 11.50
N ALA A 22 7.26 -12.80 11.80
CA ALA A 22 7.22 -14.26 11.71
C ALA A 22 6.49 -14.86 12.92
N SER A 23 5.57 -15.78 12.69
CA SER A 23 4.75 -16.41 13.74
C SER A 23 5.35 -17.69 14.30
N SER A 24 6.29 -18.31 13.59
CA SER A 24 6.94 -19.56 13.98
C SER A 24 8.44 -19.40 14.24
N PRO A 25 9.04 -20.20 15.13
CA PRO A 25 10.49 -20.21 15.33
C PRO A 25 11.29 -20.53 14.06
N GLY A 26 10.75 -21.38 13.19
CA GLY A 26 11.33 -21.72 11.89
C GLY A 26 11.35 -20.52 10.94
N GLY A 27 10.21 -19.85 10.75
CA GLY A 27 10.08 -18.64 9.94
C GLY A 27 10.99 -17.51 10.45
N ALA A 28 11.02 -17.28 11.77
CA ALA A 28 11.93 -16.32 12.39
C ALA A 28 13.41 -16.64 12.11
N SER A 29 13.78 -17.92 12.09
CA SER A 29 15.14 -18.34 11.74
C SER A 29 15.48 -18.05 10.27
N PHE A 30 14.51 -18.21 9.36
CA PHE A 30 14.65 -17.85 7.93
C PHE A 30 14.79 -16.34 7.77
N CYS A 31 13.98 -15.54 8.47
CA CYS A 31 14.09 -14.08 8.49
C CYS A 31 15.49 -13.61 8.90
N ARG A 32 16.07 -14.18 9.98
CA ARG A 32 17.41 -13.82 10.46
C ARG A 32 18.54 -14.19 9.49
N ARG A 33 18.32 -15.16 8.61
CA ARG A 33 19.31 -15.64 7.64
C ARG A 33 19.18 -14.99 6.27
N ILE A 34 18.20 -14.12 6.06
CA ILE A 34 18.00 -13.44 4.80
C ILE A 34 19.24 -12.63 4.40
N LYS A 35 19.61 -12.72 3.12
CA LYS A 35 20.74 -11.98 2.55
C LYS A 35 20.34 -11.39 1.20
N PRO A 36 20.87 -10.23 0.84
CA PRO A 36 20.69 -9.69 -0.51
C PRO A 36 21.29 -10.64 -1.56
N MET A 37 20.51 -10.94 -2.59
CA MET A 37 20.88 -11.81 -3.72
C MET A 37 21.47 -10.98 -4.86
N THR A 38 22.23 -11.64 -5.73
CA THR A 38 22.83 -11.00 -6.93
C THR A 38 22.33 -11.60 -8.24
N ASP A 39 21.44 -12.59 -8.17
CA ASP A 39 20.81 -13.22 -9.34
C ASP A 39 19.44 -12.58 -9.56
N LEU A 40 19.27 -11.91 -10.71
CA LEU A 40 18.04 -11.20 -11.08
C LEU A 40 16.81 -12.11 -11.03
N ASN A 41 16.90 -13.35 -11.53
CA ASN A 41 15.75 -14.26 -11.57
C ASN A 41 15.31 -14.65 -10.15
N LYS A 42 16.27 -14.93 -9.26
CA LYS A 42 15.95 -15.24 -7.86
C LYS A 42 15.34 -14.03 -7.14
N ILE A 43 15.83 -12.83 -7.43
CA ILE A 43 15.28 -11.58 -6.87
C ILE A 43 13.84 -11.40 -7.36
N ILE A 44 13.57 -11.54 -8.65
CA ILE A 44 12.22 -11.41 -9.23
C ILE A 44 11.27 -12.42 -8.60
N THR A 45 11.66 -13.69 -8.50
CA THR A 45 10.85 -14.74 -7.85
C THR A 45 10.54 -14.39 -6.40
N ALA A 46 11.54 -13.94 -5.62
CA ALA A 46 11.35 -13.55 -4.23
C ALA A 46 10.43 -12.32 -4.10
N GLN A 47 10.52 -11.36 -5.03
CA GLN A 47 9.63 -10.19 -5.10
C GLN A 47 8.20 -10.59 -5.46
N GLU A 48 8.02 -11.56 -6.37
CA GLU A 48 6.71 -12.11 -6.73
C GLU A 48 6.05 -12.83 -5.56
N GLN A 49 6.79 -13.66 -4.84
CA GLN A 49 6.32 -14.31 -3.63
C GLN A 49 5.84 -13.29 -2.59
N THR A 50 6.62 -12.23 -2.36
CA THR A 50 6.26 -11.14 -1.43
C THR A 50 5.01 -10.41 -1.89
N ALA A 51 4.88 -10.12 -3.19
CA ALA A 51 3.69 -9.46 -3.76
C ALA A 51 2.44 -10.35 -3.67
N ALA A 52 2.56 -11.65 -3.91
CA ALA A 52 1.46 -12.60 -3.75
C ALA A 52 1.00 -12.69 -2.28
N ALA A 53 1.96 -12.79 -1.32
CA ALA A 53 1.64 -12.77 0.10
C ALA A 53 0.97 -11.45 0.52
N PHE A 54 1.49 -10.31 0.09
CA PHE A 54 0.88 -8.99 0.34
C PHE A 54 -0.56 -8.93 -0.17
N THR A 55 -0.81 -9.39 -1.39
CA THR A 55 -2.15 -9.40 -1.99
C THR A 55 -3.12 -10.29 -1.19
N ARG A 56 -2.66 -11.47 -0.77
CA ARG A 56 -3.46 -12.39 0.05
C ARG A 56 -3.73 -11.81 1.44
N ILE A 57 -2.74 -11.15 2.07
CA ILE A 57 -2.91 -10.47 3.36
C ILE A 57 -3.99 -9.37 3.28
N VAL A 58 -3.96 -8.56 2.23
CA VAL A 58 -4.96 -7.49 2.02
C VAL A 58 -6.37 -8.07 1.81
N LYS A 59 -6.49 -9.21 1.12
CA LYS A 59 -7.79 -9.86 0.85
C LYS A 59 -8.34 -10.65 2.03
N LYS A 60 -7.51 -11.44 2.71
CA LYS A 60 -7.93 -12.49 3.68
C LYS A 60 -7.38 -12.28 5.09
N GLY A 61 -6.55 -11.25 5.30
CA GLY A 61 -5.84 -11.04 6.57
C GLY A 61 -4.56 -11.88 6.69
N ILE A 62 -3.79 -11.65 7.76
CA ILE A 62 -2.51 -12.34 8.01
C ILE A 62 -2.80 -13.75 8.53
N PRO A 63 -2.30 -14.81 7.88
CA PRO A 63 -2.44 -16.18 8.37
C PRO A 63 -1.56 -16.40 9.61
N SER A 64 -2.01 -17.21 10.56
CA SER A 64 -1.25 -17.55 11.76
C SER A 64 -0.56 -18.90 11.60
N PHE A 65 0.76 -18.91 11.73
CA PHE A 65 1.59 -20.14 11.76
C PHE A 65 1.92 -20.58 13.20
N SER A 66 1.18 -20.10 14.20
CA SER A 66 1.31 -20.56 15.57
C SER A 66 1.01 -22.06 15.65
N GLY A 67 1.87 -22.81 16.32
CA GLY A 67 1.79 -24.28 16.34
C GLY A 67 2.78 -24.97 15.38
N CYS A 68 3.44 -24.25 14.49
CA CYS A 68 4.53 -24.78 13.68
C CYS A 68 5.84 -24.82 14.49
N TYR A 69 5.97 -25.85 15.30
CA TYR A 69 7.19 -26.11 16.08
C TYR A 69 8.17 -26.98 15.32
N ALA A 70 9.48 -26.89 15.68
CA ALA A 70 10.48 -27.77 15.12
C ALA A 70 10.20 -29.24 15.50
N VAL A 71 10.07 -30.08 14.47
CA VAL A 71 9.79 -31.53 14.62
C VAL A 71 10.91 -32.40 14.11
N SER A 72 12.01 -31.83 13.59
CA SER A 72 13.09 -32.55 12.93
C SER A 72 13.74 -33.63 13.81
N ASP A 73 13.90 -33.38 15.10
CA ASP A 73 14.51 -34.36 16.01
C ASP A 73 13.52 -35.48 16.38
N SER A 74 12.22 -35.12 16.48
CA SER A 74 11.17 -36.14 16.70
C SER A 74 11.05 -37.05 15.47
N LEU A 75 11.14 -36.53 14.26
CA LEU A 75 11.12 -37.31 13.02
C LEU A 75 12.31 -38.28 12.94
N LYS A 76 13.55 -37.83 13.30
CA LYS A 76 14.72 -38.71 13.36
C LYS A 76 14.53 -39.86 14.35
N ARG A 77 13.86 -39.60 15.48
CA ARG A 77 13.56 -40.65 16.46
C ARG A 77 12.54 -41.67 15.95
N LEU A 78 11.53 -41.18 15.20
CA LEU A 78 10.57 -42.08 14.53
C LEU A 78 11.25 -42.94 13.46
N GLU A 79 12.19 -42.38 12.67
CA GLU A 79 12.97 -43.13 11.66
C GLU A 79 13.73 -44.33 12.24
N ILE A 80 14.22 -44.23 13.46
CA ILE A 80 14.93 -45.31 14.16
C ILE A 80 14.00 -46.18 15.02
N GLY A 81 12.67 -45.99 14.90
CA GLY A 81 11.66 -46.78 15.59
C GLY A 81 11.52 -46.45 17.08
N SER A 82 11.98 -45.30 17.55
CA SER A 82 11.83 -44.88 18.95
C SER A 82 10.47 -44.24 19.20
N ALA A 83 9.82 -44.60 20.31
CA ALA A 83 8.60 -43.95 20.76
C ALA A 83 8.87 -42.49 21.17
N LEU A 84 7.95 -41.58 20.81
CA LEU A 84 7.95 -40.19 21.19
C LEU A 84 7.24 -39.97 22.54
N SER A 85 7.61 -38.90 23.21
CA SER A 85 6.93 -38.43 24.42
C SER A 85 5.63 -37.70 24.07
N ALA A 86 4.76 -37.48 25.06
CA ALA A 86 3.52 -36.70 24.86
C ALA A 86 3.77 -35.27 24.33
N PRO A 87 4.74 -34.48 24.84
CA PRO A 87 5.05 -33.16 24.25
C PRO A 87 5.48 -33.22 22.79
N GLU A 88 6.26 -34.25 22.39
CA GLU A 88 6.70 -34.40 20.99
C GLU A 88 5.53 -34.72 20.06
N LEU A 89 4.64 -35.63 20.44
CA LEU A 89 3.43 -35.96 19.71
C LEU A 89 2.46 -34.77 19.62
N LEU A 90 2.31 -33.99 20.71
CA LEU A 90 1.51 -32.78 20.71
C LEU A 90 2.06 -31.73 19.73
N ARG A 91 3.39 -31.60 19.61
CA ARG A 91 3.99 -30.71 18.60
C ARG A 91 3.66 -31.14 17.17
N ILE A 92 3.67 -32.46 16.90
CA ILE A 92 3.22 -33.02 15.62
C ILE A 92 1.74 -32.73 15.40
N GLY A 93 0.86 -33.00 16.39
CA GLY A 93 -0.56 -32.68 16.33
C GLY A 93 -0.85 -31.21 15.99
N LYS A 94 -0.19 -30.29 16.73
CA LYS A 94 -0.31 -28.84 16.48
C LYS A 94 0.20 -28.43 15.10
N LEU A 95 1.28 -29.05 14.62
CA LEU A 95 1.78 -28.85 13.26
C LEU A 95 0.71 -29.23 12.22
N LEU A 96 0.09 -30.40 12.37
CA LEU A 96 -0.96 -30.90 11.46
C LEU A 96 -2.23 -30.05 11.49
N GLN A 97 -2.64 -29.57 12.67
CA GLN A 97 -3.74 -28.60 12.80
C GLN A 97 -3.42 -27.29 12.09
N THR A 98 -2.18 -26.79 12.25
CA THR A 98 -1.71 -25.59 11.53
C THR A 98 -1.70 -25.84 10.03
N THR A 99 -1.26 -27.02 9.59
CA THR A 99 -1.29 -27.42 8.18
C THR A 99 -2.72 -27.38 7.60
N ALA A 100 -3.70 -27.90 8.33
CA ALA A 100 -5.10 -27.89 7.92
C ALA A 100 -5.64 -26.45 7.78
N ARG A 101 -5.33 -25.59 8.76
CA ARG A 101 -5.72 -24.18 8.78
C ARG A 101 -5.10 -23.41 7.61
N ILE A 102 -3.79 -23.57 7.39
CA ILE A 102 -3.07 -22.90 6.33
C ILE A 102 -3.49 -23.39 4.94
N LYS A 103 -3.71 -24.69 4.79
CA LYS A 103 -4.27 -25.25 3.55
C LYS A 103 -5.66 -24.66 3.22
N SER A 104 -6.50 -24.50 4.24
CA SER A 104 -7.82 -23.85 4.07
C SER A 104 -7.68 -22.38 3.66
N TYR A 105 -6.75 -21.64 4.27
CA TYR A 105 -6.45 -20.26 3.90
C TYR A 105 -5.99 -20.14 2.43
N GLY A 106 -5.21 -21.10 1.94
CA GLY A 106 -4.72 -21.14 0.55
C GLY A 106 -5.80 -21.32 -0.52
N ARG A 107 -7.00 -21.82 -0.16
CA ARG A 107 -8.07 -22.08 -1.13
C ARG A 107 -8.57 -20.77 -1.75
N HIS A 108 -8.81 -20.81 -3.07
CA HIS A 108 -9.48 -19.73 -3.79
C HIS A 108 -10.98 -19.73 -3.45
N GLU A 109 -11.52 -18.57 -3.06
CA GLU A 109 -12.93 -18.46 -2.64
C GLU A 109 -13.86 -18.17 -3.82
N ASN A 110 -13.34 -17.50 -4.87
CA ASN A 110 -14.09 -17.15 -6.06
C ASN A 110 -13.45 -17.77 -7.31
N ALA A 111 -14.27 -18.07 -8.31
CA ALA A 111 -13.80 -18.60 -9.60
C ALA A 111 -12.90 -17.59 -10.38
N ASP A 112 -12.96 -16.32 -10.04
CA ASP A 112 -12.17 -15.24 -10.64
C ASP A 112 -10.81 -14.99 -9.92
N ASP A 113 -10.53 -15.69 -8.82
CA ASP A 113 -9.24 -15.60 -8.15
C ASP A 113 -8.17 -16.27 -9.01
N GLN A 114 -7.25 -15.45 -9.55
CA GLN A 114 -6.13 -15.95 -10.34
C GLN A 114 -5.15 -16.74 -9.46
N ALA A 115 -4.67 -17.87 -9.98
CA ALA A 115 -3.58 -18.62 -9.37
C ALA A 115 -2.32 -17.76 -9.24
N ASP A 116 -1.60 -17.88 -8.14
CA ASP A 116 -0.34 -17.18 -7.90
C ASP A 116 0.80 -18.15 -7.58
N CYS A 117 2.02 -17.61 -7.46
CA CYS A 117 3.23 -18.41 -7.21
C CYS A 117 3.24 -19.13 -5.85
N LEU A 118 2.32 -18.82 -4.93
CA LEU A 118 2.24 -19.47 -3.62
C LEU A 118 1.35 -20.71 -3.62
N ASP A 119 0.51 -20.92 -4.64
CA ASP A 119 -0.40 -22.07 -4.70
C ASP A 119 0.35 -23.40 -4.61
N VAL A 120 1.54 -23.48 -5.19
CA VAL A 120 2.40 -24.68 -5.15
C VAL A 120 2.70 -25.11 -3.69
N TYR A 121 2.93 -24.16 -2.79
CA TYR A 121 3.17 -24.43 -1.38
C TYR A 121 1.91 -24.92 -0.65
N PHE A 122 0.75 -24.35 -0.96
CA PHE A 122 -0.52 -24.76 -0.36
C PHE A 122 -0.98 -26.12 -0.85
N GLU A 123 -0.71 -26.48 -2.10
CA GLU A 123 -1.02 -27.78 -2.68
C GLU A 123 -0.20 -28.91 -2.03
N GLN A 124 1.06 -28.67 -1.72
CA GLN A 124 1.96 -29.62 -1.08
C GLN A 124 1.52 -29.99 0.36
N LEU A 125 0.71 -29.14 1.01
CA LEU A 125 0.30 -29.39 2.39
C LEU A 125 -0.64 -30.60 2.50
N ALA A 126 -0.28 -31.58 3.35
CA ALA A 126 -1.08 -32.75 3.69
C ALA A 126 -1.57 -32.67 5.14
N PRO A 127 -2.82 -32.33 5.42
CA PRO A 127 -3.33 -32.08 6.78
C PRO A 127 -3.31 -33.29 7.72
N LEU A 128 -3.31 -34.53 7.18
CA LEU A 128 -3.32 -35.79 7.94
C LEU A 128 -4.33 -35.73 9.11
N THR A 129 -5.53 -35.27 8.83
CA THR A 129 -6.59 -35.03 9.84
C THR A 129 -6.87 -36.24 10.75
N PRO A 130 -6.88 -37.50 10.26
CA PRO A 130 -7.09 -38.64 11.14
C PRO A 130 -6.00 -38.77 12.21
N LEU A 131 -4.72 -38.59 11.85
CA LEU A 131 -3.61 -38.65 12.78
C LEU A 131 -3.66 -37.50 13.80
N SER A 132 -3.92 -36.29 13.35
CA SER A 132 -4.06 -35.11 14.25
C SER A 132 -5.21 -35.32 15.25
N ALA A 133 -6.38 -35.78 14.78
CA ALA A 133 -7.53 -36.05 15.64
C ALA A 133 -7.27 -37.17 16.66
N GLU A 134 -6.52 -38.23 16.30
CA GLU A 134 -6.17 -39.31 17.21
C GLU A 134 -5.17 -38.86 18.27
N ILE A 135 -4.19 -38.03 17.90
CA ILE A 135 -3.26 -37.42 18.87
C ILE A 135 -4.03 -36.52 19.84
N ASP A 136 -4.90 -35.63 19.36
CA ASP A 136 -5.69 -34.74 20.20
C ASP A 136 -6.69 -35.51 21.13
N ARG A 137 -7.25 -36.62 20.65
CA ARG A 137 -8.12 -37.46 21.43
C ARG A 137 -7.38 -38.14 22.58
N CYS A 138 -6.11 -38.53 22.35
CA CYS A 138 -5.34 -39.31 23.31
C CYS A 138 -4.55 -38.41 24.28
N ILE A 139 -4.08 -37.23 23.85
CA ILE A 139 -3.17 -36.38 24.62
C ILE A 139 -3.82 -35.01 24.85
N LEU A 140 -4.18 -34.70 26.10
CA LEU A 140 -4.81 -33.42 26.46
C LEU A 140 -3.79 -32.30 26.78
N GLY A 141 -2.61 -32.70 27.28
CA GLY A 141 -1.55 -31.75 27.65
C GLY A 141 -0.18 -32.45 27.69
N GLU A 142 0.86 -31.70 28.01
CA GLU A 142 2.24 -32.22 28.02
C GLU A 142 2.42 -33.40 28.98
N ASP A 143 1.71 -33.36 30.12
CA ASP A 143 1.76 -34.41 31.17
C ASP A 143 0.40 -35.11 31.35
N GLU A 144 -0.56 -34.88 30.46
CA GLU A 144 -1.93 -35.36 30.63
C GLU A 144 -2.38 -36.21 29.44
N ILE A 145 -2.59 -37.49 29.69
CA ILE A 145 -3.20 -38.45 28.73
C ILE A 145 -4.67 -38.60 29.05
N SER A 146 -5.52 -38.55 28.04
CA SER A 146 -6.97 -38.70 28.14
C SER A 146 -7.37 -40.10 28.66
N ASP A 147 -8.40 -40.16 29.47
CA ASP A 147 -9.02 -41.45 29.86
C ASP A 147 -9.55 -42.22 28.64
N ASP A 148 -9.96 -41.50 27.60
CA ASP A 148 -10.49 -42.10 26.38
C ASP A 148 -9.39 -42.55 25.41
N ALA A 149 -8.07 -42.37 25.76
CA ALA A 149 -6.97 -42.84 24.93
C ALA A 149 -6.95 -44.35 24.75
N SER A 150 -7.31 -45.11 25.81
CA SER A 150 -7.59 -46.56 25.71
C SER A 150 -8.60 -47.00 26.75
N SER A 151 -9.36 -48.05 26.42
CA SER A 151 -10.31 -48.65 27.35
C SER A 151 -9.62 -49.22 28.61
N LYS A 152 -8.39 -49.71 28.46
CA LYS A 152 -7.58 -50.27 29.54
C LYS A 152 -7.11 -49.16 30.50
N LEU A 153 -6.64 -48.00 29.99
CA LEU A 153 -6.26 -46.84 30.82
C LEU A 153 -7.46 -46.37 31.65
N LYS A 154 -8.62 -46.23 31.00
CA LYS A 154 -9.88 -45.84 31.67
C LYS A 154 -10.25 -46.79 32.81
N GLN A 155 -10.09 -48.08 32.59
CA GLN A 155 -10.36 -49.09 33.62
C GLN A 155 -9.34 -49.01 34.77
N ILE A 156 -8.03 -48.84 34.49
CA ILE A 156 -6.98 -48.68 35.50
C ILE A 156 -7.25 -47.47 36.37
N ARG A 157 -7.57 -46.32 35.79
CA ARG A 157 -7.87 -45.08 36.51
C ARG A 157 -9.13 -45.16 37.37
N ARG A 158 -10.16 -45.87 36.87
CA ARG A 158 -11.34 -46.19 37.68
C ARG A 158 -10.96 -47.05 38.88
N SER A 159 -10.06 -48.03 38.71
CA SER A 159 -9.57 -48.89 39.78
C SER A 159 -8.72 -48.12 40.79
N ILE A 160 -7.88 -47.16 40.32
CA ILE A 160 -7.11 -46.24 41.16
C ILE A 160 -8.07 -45.41 42.04
N ASN A 161 -9.08 -44.78 41.44
CA ASN A 161 -10.06 -43.99 42.20
C ASN A 161 -10.81 -44.82 43.20
N GLY A 162 -11.29 -46.00 42.80
CA GLY A 162 -11.94 -46.93 43.72
C GLY A 162 -11.04 -47.44 44.85
N MET A 163 -9.72 -47.57 44.57
CA MET A 163 -8.72 -47.97 45.61
C MET A 163 -8.46 -46.80 46.58
N ASN A 164 -8.33 -45.57 46.05
CA ASN A 164 -8.21 -44.37 46.88
C ASN A 164 -9.42 -44.22 47.81
N ASP A 165 -10.64 -44.40 47.31
CA ASP A 165 -11.85 -44.33 48.12
C ASP A 165 -11.84 -45.36 49.24
N LYS A 166 -11.41 -46.62 48.94
CA LYS A 166 -11.27 -47.67 49.97
C LYS A 166 -10.21 -47.31 51.02
N ILE A 167 -9.04 -46.81 50.60
CA ILE A 167 -7.99 -46.36 51.53
C ILE A 167 -8.52 -45.24 52.42
N HIS A 168 -9.12 -44.18 51.82
CA HIS A 168 -9.72 -43.07 52.55
C HIS A 168 -10.77 -43.51 53.55
N SER A 169 -11.70 -44.42 53.15
CA SER A 169 -12.72 -44.97 54.03
C SER A 169 -12.12 -45.76 55.19
N THR A 170 -11.10 -46.59 54.88
CA THR A 170 -10.42 -47.39 55.93
C THR A 170 -9.65 -46.51 56.89
N MET A 171 -8.91 -45.45 56.35
CA MET A 171 -8.15 -44.53 57.20
C MET A 171 -9.08 -43.65 58.04
N THR A 172 -10.22 -43.19 57.50
CA THR A 172 -11.23 -42.43 58.23
C THR A 172 -11.83 -43.28 59.36
N GLY A 173 -12.05 -44.61 59.15
CA GLY A 173 -12.49 -45.52 60.17
C GLY A 173 -11.45 -45.62 61.33
N LEU A 174 -10.17 -45.69 61.01
CA LEU A 174 -9.09 -45.67 61.99
C LEU A 174 -8.99 -44.33 62.76
N LEU A 175 -9.16 -43.22 62.09
CA LEU A 175 -9.14 -41.85 62.68
C LEU A 175 -10.26 -41.62 63.69
N ASN A 176 -11.43 -42.18 63.41
CA ASN A 176 -12.63 -42.05 64.27
C ASN A 176 -12.75 -43.16 65.33
N GLY A 177 -11.90 -44.19 65.24
CA GLY A 177 -11.85 -45.30 66.13
C GLY A 177 -10.90 -45.10 67.36
N SER A 178 -10.49 -46.22 67.93
CA SER A 178 -9.60 -46.24 69.15
C SER A 178 -8.20 -45.63 68.94
N MET A 179 -7.77 -45.50 67.71
CA MET A 179 -6.46 -44.91 67.36
C MET A 179 -6.39 -43.44 67.56
N ARG A 180 -7.51 -42.69 67.62
CA ARG A 180 -7.53 -41.23 67.70
C ARG A 180 -6.68 -40.61 68.79
N THR A 181 -6.59 -41.31 69.98
CA THR A 181 -5.81 -40.86 71.11
C THR A 181 -4.29 -40.90 70.84
N TYR A 182 -3.84 -41.79 69.90
CA TYR A 182 -2.44 -41.97 69.61
C TYR A 182 -1.89 -41.04 68.53
N LEU A 183 -2.80 -40.34 67.82
CA LEU A 183 -2.43 -39.43 66.73
C LEU A 183 -1.99 -38.07 67.25
N GLN A 184 -1.01 -37.48 66.59
CA GLN A 184 -0.62 -36.07 66.75
C GLN A 184 -1.70 -35.16 66.26
N ASP A 185 -2.14 -35.43 65.04
CA ASP A 185 -3.27 -34.75 64.32
C ASP A 185 -4.18 -35.79 63.70
N ALA A 186 -5.49 -35.53 63.68
CA ALA A 186 -6.51 -36.44 63.10
C ALA A 186 -6.63 -36.18 61.58
N ILE A 187 -5.53 -36.34 60.84
CA ILE A 187 -5.48 -36.11 59.35
C ILE A 187 -4.84 -37.34 58.67
N ILE A 188 -5.25 -37.53 57.39
CA ILE A 188 -4.56 -38.50 56.52
C ILE A 188 -3.46 -37.73 55.80
N THR A 189 -2.24 -38.28 55.82
CA THR A 189 -1.07 -37.68 55.14
C THR A 189 -0.49 -38.65 54.13
N MET A 190 0.21 -38.13 53.12
CA MET A 190 1.02 -38.94 52.21
C MET A 190 2.50 -38.81 52.53
N ARG A 191 3.23 -39.92 52.55
CA ARG A 191 4.70 -39.95 52.66
C ARG A 191 5.23 -41.08 51.75
N GLY A 192 6.14 -40.72 50.83
CA GLY A 192 6.70 -41.66 49.87
C GLY A 192 5.60 -42.41 49.08
N ASP A 193 4.64 -41.68 48.56
CA ASP A 193 3.45 -42.15 47.80
C ASP A 193 2.56 -43.15 48.54
N ARG A 194 2.59 -43.12 49.89
CA ARG A 194 1.76 -43.95 50.74
C ARG A 194 0.89 -43.13 51.69
N TYR A 195 -0.31 -43.59 51.91
CA TYR A 195 -1.23 -43.00 52.88
C TYR A 195 -0.79 -43.42 54.29
N CYS A 196 -0.50 -42.43 55.14
CA CYS A 196 0.03 -42.58 56.51
C CYS A 196 -0.79 -41.79 57.51
N LEU A 197 -0.73 -42.15 58.77
CA LEU A 197 -1.22 -41.40 59.94
C LEU A 197 -0.09 -40.79 60.72
N PRO A 198 -0.20 -39.48 61.13
CA PRO A 198 0.78 -38.86 62.02
C PRO A 198 0.57 -39.35 63.47
N VAL A 199 1.42 -40.23 63.94
CA VAL A 199 1.34 -40.85 65.29
C VAL A 199 2.37 -40.20 66.22
N LYS A 200 2.03 -39.89 67.47
CA LYS A 200 2.98 -39.43 68.49
C LYS A 200 4.01 -40.51 68.72
N ALA A 201 5.30 -40.17 68.79
CA ALA A 201 6.39 -41.12 68.89
C ALA A 201 6.26 -42.02 70.13
N GLU A 202 5.68 -41.53 71.22
CA GLU A 202 5.43 -42.30 72.49
C GLU A 202 4.45 -43.46 72.34
N TYR A 203 3.52 -43.38 71.39
CA TYR A 203 2.51 -44.39 71.10
C TYR A 203 2.89 -45.32 69.93
N ARG A 204 4.15 -45.32 69.47
CA ARG A 204 4.67 -46.16 68.37
C ARG A 204 4.26 -47.68 68.55
N SER A 205 4.39 -48.17 69.75
CA SER A 205 4.11 -49.59 70.08
C SER A 205 2.61 -49.96 70.05
N GLN A 206 1.74 -48.93 70.12
CA GLN A 206 0.26 -49.14 70.12
C GLN A 206 -0.32 -49.12 68.74
N VAL A 207 0.41 -48.63 67.79
CA VAL A 207 -0.03 -48.54 66.38
C VAL A 207 0.71 -49.55 65.52
N ASN A 208 -0.01 -50.59 65.11
CA ASN A 208 0.56 -51.61 64.25
C ASN A 208 0.66 -51.11 62.80
N GLY A 209 1.85 -50.93 62.29
CA GLY A 209 2.11 -50.37 60.97
C GLY A 209 3.58 -50.15 60.66
N LEU A 210 3.84 -49.71 59.42
CA LEU A 210 5.19 -49.37 58.91
C LEU A 210 5.48 -47.91 59.07
N ILE A 211 6.65 -47.53 59.54
CA ILE A 211 7.10 -46.12 59.58
C ILE A 211 7.70 -45.75 58.21
N HIS A 212 7.20 -44.75 57.62
CA HIS A 212 7.69 -44.20 56.35
C HIS A 212 8.49 -42.91 56.49
N ASP A 213 8.18 -42.11 57.53
CA ASP A 213 8.82 -40.83 57.75
C ASP A 213 8.72 -40.42 59.21
N GLN A 214 9.53 -39.42 59.62
CA GLN A 214 9.54 -38.86 60.98
C GLN A 214 9.62 -37.35 60.87
N SER A 215 8.91 -36.62 61.76
CA SER A 215 9.04 -35.18 61.88
C SER A 215 10.46 -34.74 62.24
N ALA A 216 10.88 -33.52 61.84
CA ALA A 216 12.23 -32.98 62.11
C ALA A 216 12.60 -32.99 63.64
N THR A 217 11.60 -32.88 64.51
CA THR A 217 11.78 -32.93 65.97
C THR A 217 11.76 -34.38 66.55
N GLY A 218 11.45 -35.36 65.70
CA GLY A 218 11.31 -36.77 66.21
C GLY A 218 10.05 -37.07 66.99
N SER A 219 9.19 -36.08 67.24
CA SER A 219 7.99 -36.20 68.06
C SER A 219 6.80 -36.86 67.35
N THR A 220 6.80 -36.94 66.04
CA THR A 220 5.72 -37.49 65.18
C THR A 220 6.29 -38.52 64.22
N LEU A 221 5.69 -39.67 64.17
CA LEU A 221 6.01 -40.73 63.20
C LEU A 221 4.90 -40.88 62.22
N PHE A 222 5.23 -40.91 60.94
CA PHE A 222 4.25 -41.12 59.86
C PHE A 222 4.18 -42.61 59.62
N ILE A 223 3.08 -43.21 60.14
CA ILE A 223 2.89 -44.68 60.14
C ILE A 223 1.82 -45.05 59.13
N GLU A 224 2.16 -45.98 58.24
CA GLU A 224 1.22 -46.67 57.38
C GLU A 224 0.59 -47.82 58.24
N PRO A 225 -0.73 -47.70 58.56
CA PRO A 225 -1.37 -48.77 59.33
C PRO A 225 -1.42 -50.11 58.62
N MET A 226 -1.24 -51.22 59.28
CA MET A 226 -1.23 -52.55 58.67
C MET A 226 -2.46 -52.86 57.85
N ALA A 227 -3.62 -52.29 58.27
CA ALA A 227 -4.88 -52.45 57.60
C ALA A 227 -4.86 -51.85 56.15
N VAL A 228 -3.99 -50.89 55.87
CA VAL A 228 -3.93 -50.25 54.55
C VAL A 228 -2.66 -50.59 53.76
N VAL A 229 -1.68 -51.31 54.34
CA VAL A 229 -0.43 -51.68 53.64
C VAL A 229 -0.70 -52.42 52.35
N LYS A 230 -1.65 -53.40 52.35
CA LYS A 230 -1.98 -54.09 51.11
C LYS A 230 -2.66 -53.20 50.10
N LEU A 231 -3.56 -52.30 50.52
CA LEU A 231 -4.25 -51.33 49.64
C LEU A 231 -3.30 -50.34 49.02
N ASN A 232 -2.31 -49.85 49.82
CA ASN A 232 -1.27 -48.97 49.27
C ASN A 232 -0.33 -49.69 48.29
N ASN A 233 -0.05 -51.01 48.53
CA ASN A 233 0.73 -51.80 47.57
C ASN A 233 -0.06 -52.02 46.26
N ASP A 234 -1.33 -52.39 46.38
CA ASP A 234 -2.21 -52.58 45.22
C ASP A 234 -2.39 -51.26 44.43
N LEU A 235 -2.50 -50.11 45.14
CA LEU A 235 -2.54 -48.80 44.54
C LEU A 235 -1.22 -48.45 43.77
N LYS A 236 -0.07 -48.75 44.34
CA LYS A 236 1.24 -48.57 43.70
C LYS A 236 1.38 -49.46 42.45
N GLU A 237 0.91 -50.70 42.51
CA GLU A 237 0.86 -51.57 41.34
C GLU A 237 -0.06 -50.98 40.23
N LEU A 238 -1.19 -50.37 40.59
CA LEU A 238 -2.09 -49.75 39.64
C LEU A 238 -1.45 -48.52 38.97
N TYR A 239 -0.72 -47.68 39.71
CA TYR A 239 0.05 -46.59 39.12
C TYR A 239 1.17 -47.07 38.18
N ALA A 240 1.88 -48.17 38.53
CA ALA A 240 2.85 -48.79 37.64
C ALA A 240 2.21 -49.27 36.34
N ARG A 241 1.03 -49.94 36.44
CA ARG A 241 0.25 -50.38 35.25
C ARG A 241 -0.30 -49.18 34.44
N GLU A 242 -0.64 -48.07 35.08
CA GLU A 242 -1.02 -46.83 34.40
C GLU A 242 0.13 -46.28 33.55
N GLN A 243 1.34 -46.22 34.12
CA GLN A 243 2.52 -45.75 33.41
C GLN A 243 2.89 -46.70 32.25
N GLU A 244 2.82 -47.99 32.42
CA GLU A 244 3.03 -48.98 31.36
C GLU A 244 2.04 -48.78 30.21
N GLU A 245 0.74 -48.59 30.54
CA GLU A 245 -0.30 -48.37 29.52
C GLU A 245 -0.11 -47.05 28.78
N ILE A 246 0.30 -45.97 29.47
CA ILE A 246 0.66 -44.70 28.86
C ILE A 246 1.79 -44.90 27.84
N GLN A 247 2.84 -45.67 28.18
CA GLN A 247 3.92 -45.95 27.24
C GLN A 247 3.44 -46.74 26.01
N VAL A 248 2.51 -47.67 26.18
CA VAL A 248 1.88 -48.43 25.07
C VAL A 248 1.10 -47.49 24.15
N ILE A 249 0.35 -46.52 24.73
CA ILE A 249 -0.42 -45.57 23.97
C ILE A 249 0.52 -44.66 23.16
N LEU A 250 1.56 -44.11 23.79
CA LEU A 250 2.57 -43.24 23.13
C LEU A 250 3.32 -43.99 22.04
N ALA A 251 3.69 -45.25 22.26
CA ALA A 251 4.32 -46.11 21.26
C ALA A 251 3.41 -46.34 20.05
N ARG A 252 2.12 -46.62 20.25
CA ARG A 252 1.16 -46.77 19.18
C ARG A 252 1.04 -45.50 18.34
N LEU A 253 0.81 -44.36 19.00
CA LEU A 253 0.74 -43.08 18.31
C LEU A 253 2.02 -42.74 17.56
N SER A 254 3.18 -43.15 18.07
CA SER A 254 4.47 -42.96 17.41
C SER A 254 4.57 -43.83 16.15
N VAL A 255 4.06 -45.06 16.18
CA VAL A 255 4.00 -45.91 14.97
C VAL A 255 3.07 -45.31 13.94
N ASP A 256 1.87 -44.87 14.38
CA ASP A 256 0.92 -44.20 13.47
C ASP A 256 1.53 -42.92 12.82
N ALA A 257 2.32 -42.16 13.58
CA ALA A 257 3.03 -40.97 13.07
C ALA A 257 4.21 -41.34 12.14
N ALA A 258 4.86 -42.48 12.40
CA ALA A 258 5.99 -42.95 11.60
C ALA A 258 5.60 -43.31 10.17
N GLU A 259 4.33 -43.69 9.92
CA GLU A 259 3.85 -43.95 8.57
C GLU A 259 3.86 -42.70 7.67
N TYR A 260 3.87 -41.50 8.26
CA TYR A 260 3.73 -40.19 7.56
C TYR A 260 4.93 -39.29 7.77
N ILE A 261 6.14 -39.79 8.03
CA ILE A 261 7.34 -39.00 8.30
C ILE A 261 7.62 -37.99 7.19
N GLU A 262 7.54 -38.41 5.92
CA GLU A 262 7.86 -37.56 4.78
C GLU A 262 6.83 -36.46 4.61
N GLU A 263 5.53 -36.76 4.76
CA GLU A 263 4.47 -35.74 4.69
C GLU A 263 4.58 -34.72 5.84
N ILE A 264 4.90 -35.17 7.06
CA ILE A 264 5.10 -34.29 8.21
C ILE A 264 6.31 -33.38 7.97
N ARG A 265 7.41 -33.93 7.39
CA ARG A 265 8.61 -33.17 7.02
C ARG A 265 8.30 -32.11 5.96
N LEU A 266 7.60 -32.50 4.90
CA LEU A 266 7.18 -31.58 3.81
C LEU A 266 6.25 -30.48 4.35
N ASN A 267 5.28 -30.84 5.19
CA ASN A 267 4.40 -29.87 5.85
C ASN A 267 5.20 -28.86 6.66
N TYR A 268 6.14 -29.31 7.49
CA TYR A 268 6.96 -28.41 8.30
C TYR A 268 7.76 -27.44 7.44
N ASN A 269 8.45 -27.94 6.40
CA ASN A 269 9.25 -27.12 5.50
C ASN A 269 8.39 -26.09 4.76
N ALA A 270 7.25 -26.52 4.19
CA ALA A 270 6.33 -25.65 3.48
C ALA A 270 5.73 -24.56 4.40
N LEU A 271 5.35 -24.91 5.63
CA LEU A 271 4.82 -23.96 6.60
C LEU A 271 5.86 -22.92 7.04
N VAL A 272 7.11 -23.36 7.27
CA VAL A 272 8.21 -22.44 7.63
C VAL A 272 8.52 -21.47 6.49
N GLU A 273 8.52 -21.95 5.24
CA GLU A 273 8.75 -21.13 4.05
C GLU A 273 7.59 -20.17 3.82
N LEU A 274 6.35 -20.62 3.93
CA LEU A 274 5.17 -19.76 3.87
C LEU A 274 5.20 -18.69 4.97
N ASP A 275 5.50 -19.03 6.22
CA ASP A 275 5.59 -18.07 7.33
C ASP A 275 6.63 -16.99 7.02
N PHE A 276 7.80 -17.37 6.50
CA PHE A 276 8.83 -16.43 6.04
C PHE A 276 8.34 -15.51 4.90
N ILE A 277 7.64 -16.07 3.89
CA ILE A 277 7.10 -15.28 2.77
C ILE A 277 6.00 -14.34 3.26
N PHE A 278 5.11 -14.80 4.13
CA PHE A 278 4.06 -13.98 4.71
C PHE A 278 4.61 -12.90 5.67
N ALA A 279 5.70 -13.16 6.37
CA ALA A 279 6.40 -12.15 7.16
C ALA A 279 6.90 -11.00 6.28
N LYS A 280 7.46 -11.29 5.08
CA LYS A 280 7.84 -10.26 4.10
C LYS A 280 6.63 -9.45 3.62
N GLY A 281 5.52 -10.12 3.32
CA GLY A 281 4.27 -9.47 2.92
C GLY A 281 3.68 -8.60 4.03
N ALA A 282 3.73 -9.05 5.28
CA ALA A 282 3.26 -8.30 6.45
C ALA A 282 4.14 -7.07 6.72
N LEU A 283 5.47 -7.20 6.60
CA LEU A 283 6.39 -6.07 6.69
C LEU A 283 6.13 -5.04 5.58
N ALA A 284 5.86 -5.50 4.35
CA ALA A 284 5.51 -4.62 3.23
C ALA A 284 4.22 -3.82 3.52
N LEU A 285 3.21 -4.47 4.09
CA LEU A 285 1.96 -3.80 4.50
C LEU A 285 2.22 -2.78 5.60
N ASP A 286 2.98 -3.18 6.60
CA ASP A 286 3.35 -2.30 7.72
C ASP A 286 4.09 -1.06 7.24
N MET A 287 5.04 -1.16 6.32
CA MET A 287 5.81 -0.04 5.78
C MET A 287 5.10 0.76 4.68
N ASN A 288 3.88 0.39 4.24
CA ASN A 288 3.27 0.89 3.01
C ASN A 288 4.23 0.78 1.81
N ALA A 289 4.90 -0.36 1.71
CA ALA A 289 5.92 -0.61 0.72
C ALA A 289 5.32 -1.12 -0.60
N SER A 290 5.96 -0.78 -1.72
CA SER A 290 5.61 -1.27 -3.04
C SER A 290 6.71 -2.17 -3.61
N ARG A 291 6.34 -3.01 -4.57
CA ARG A 291 7.28 -3.87 -5.29
C ARG A 291 8.17 -3.03 -6.21
N PRO A 292 9.51 -3.01 -6.04
CA PRO A 292 10.40 -2.37 -6.99
C PRO A 292 10.55 -3.19 -8.28
N VAL A 293 10.77 -2.49 -9.40
CA VAL A 293 11.14 -3.12 -10.68
C VAL A 293 12.66 -3.26 -10.74
N PHE A 294 13.16 -4.46 -11.06
CA PHE A 294 14.60 -4.71 -11.13
C PHE A 294 15.13 -4.68 -12.56
N ASN A 295 16.35 -4.17 -12.74
CA ASN A 295 17.10 -4.16 -13.98
C ASN A 295 18.58 -4.53 -13.77
N ASN A 296 19.25 -4.93 -14.86
CA ASN A 296 20.70 -5.19 -14.90
C ASN A 296 21.50 -4.04 -15.56
N GLU A 297 20.86 -2.89 -15.81
CA GLU A 297 21.45 -1.77 -16.52
C GLU A 297 22.06 -0.74 -15.57
N GLY A 298 22.05 -1.02 -14.28
CA GLY A 298 22.57 -0.11 -13.24
C GLY A 298 21.68 1.12 -13.00
N ARG A 299 20.40 1.08 -13.41
CA ARG A 299 19.47 2.20 -13.19
C ARG A 299 18.77 2.10 -11.85
N ILE A 300 18.83 3.18 -11.10
CA ILE A 300 18.05 3.40 -9.88
C ILE A 300 17.10 4.57 -10.14
N ARG A 301 15.81 4.37 -9.89
CA ARG A 301 14.78 5.42 -9.92
C ARG A 301 13.85 5.25 -8.74
N ILE A 302 14.05 6.00 -7.69
CA ILE A 302 13.22 6.00 -6.48
C ILE A 302 12.20 7.13 -6.59
N ARG A 303 10.94 6.81 -6.37
CA ARG A 303 9.82 7.74 -6.40
C ARG A 303 9.22 7.85 -5.01
N GLU A 304 9.28 9.02 -4.40
CA GLU A 304 8.79 9.29 -3.04
C GLU A 304 9.21 8.23 -2.01
N GLY A 305 10.50 7.87 -2.02
CA GLY A 305 11.06 6.90 -1.08
C GLY A 305 11.15 7.44 0.33
N ARG A 306 10.67 6.69 1.31
CA ARG A 306 10.73 7.05 2.74
C ARG A 306 11.66 6.11 3.47
N HIS A 307 12.62 6.66 4.22
CA HIS A 307 13.56 5.83 4.99
C HIS A 307 12.79 4.99 6.04
N PRO A 308 12.88 3.65 6.01
CA PRO A 308 12.02 2.77 6.79
C PRO A 308 12.21 2.85 8.31
N LEU A 309 13.39 3.31 8.77
CA LEU A 309 13.71 3.43 10.19
C LEU A 309 13.38 4.81 10.78
N LEU A 310 12.83 5.73 10.00
CA LEU A 310 12.36 7.03 10.47
C LEU A 310 10.86 7.02 10.78
N ASP A 311 10.42 7.94 11.64
CA ASP A 311 9.00 8.10 11.96
C ASP A 311 8.19 8.39 10.69
N ARG A 312 7.25 7.52 10.37
CA ARG A 312 6.43 7.57 9.14
C ARG A 312 5.65 8.87 8.97
N LYS A 313 5.29 9.53 10.08
CA LYS A 313 4.53 10.78 10.06
C LYS A 313 5.40 12.00 9.80
N LYS A 314 6.70 11.87 10.04
CA LYS A 314 7.66 12.99 9.95
C LYS A 314 8.61 12.86 8.78
N VAL A 315 8.83 11.63 8.27
CA VAL A 315 9.76 11.38 7.18
C VAL A 315 9.30 12.05 5.90
N VAL A 316 10.15 12.90 5.36
CA VAL A 316 9.94 13.53 4.05
C VAL A 316 10.38 12.53 2.96
N PRO A 317 9.53 12.29 1.94
CA PRO A 317 9.89 11.39 0.86
C PRO A 317 10.96 12.00 -0.04
N ILE A 318 11.88 11.18 -0.51
CA ILE A 318 12.88 11.58 -1.50
C ILE A 318 12.60 10.94 -2.86
N SER A 319 12.82 11.71 -3.93
CA SER A 319 12.81 11.18 -5.31
C SER A 319 14.22 11.32 -5.87
N LEU A 320 14.73 10.22 -6.44
CA LEU A 320 16.11 10.16 -6.90
C LEU A 320 16.24 9.28 -8.14
N THR A 321 17.13 9.71 -9.06
CA THR A 321 17.54 8.91 -10.22
C THR A 321 19.06 8.79 -10.23
N LEU A 322 19.57 7.63 -10.68
CA LEU A 322 21.01 7.37 -10.88
C LEU A 322 21.16 6.29 -11.95
N GLY A 323 22.13 6.42 -12.84
CA GLY A 323 22.42 5.42 -13.86
C GLY A 323 21.64 5.56 -15.16
N ASP A 324 20.93 6.69 -15.36
CA ASP A 324 20.17 7.02 -16.57
C ASP A 324 20.96 8.04 -17.41
N THR A 325 21.02 9.29 -16.96
CA THR A 325 21.76 10.39 -17.60
C THR A 325 23.13 10.64 -16.96
N PHE A 326 23.31 10.19 -15.74
CA PHE A 326 24.55 10.29 -14.97
C PHE A 326 24.77 9.05 -14.12
N ASP A 327 26.01 8.69 -13.87
CA ASP A 327 26.43 7.55 -13.04
C ASP A 327 26.99 7.97 -11.67
N LEU A 328 27.24 9.26 -11.50
CA LEU A 328 27.75 9.84 -10.25
C LEU A 328 26.89 11.03 -9.81
N LEU A 329 26.46 11.02 -8.56
CA LEU A 329 25.68 12.08 -7.94
C LEU A 329 26.44 12.69 -6.76
N VAL A 330 26.69 13.98 -6.82
CA VAL A 330 27.34 14.76 -5.76
C VAL A 330 26.29 15.56 -5.00
N ILE A 331 26.06 15.22 -3.73
CA ILE A 331 25.02 15.87 -2.88
C ILE A 331 25.69 16.89 -1.98
N THR A 332 25.25 18.13 -2.06
CA THR A 332 25.79 19.24 -1.30
C THR A 332 24.73 19.85 -0.37
N GLY A 333 25.14 20.73 0.55
CA GLY A 333 24.21 21.37 1.49
C GLY A 333 24.61 21.14 2.97
N PRO A 334 23.85 21.67 3.94
CA PRO A 334 24.16 21.53 5.36
C PRO A 334 24.03 20.09 5.86
N ASN A 335 24.75 19.71 6.93
CA ASN A 335 24.72 18.36 7.50
C ASN A 335 23.34 17.96 8.00
N THR A 336 22.60 18.92 8.54
CA THR A 336 21.24 18.72 9.04
C THR A 336 20.21 18.53 7.91
N GLY A 337 20.57 18.74 6.64
CA GLY A 337 19.67 18.72 5.49
C GLY A 337 19.18 17.34 5.04
N GLY A 338 19.71 16.24 5.59
CA GLY A 338 19.30 14.88 5.22
C GLY A 338 20.18 14.20 4.18
N LYS A 339 21.38 14.71 3.89
CA LYS A 339 22.36 14.14 2.94
C LYS A 339 22.66 12.65 3.25
N THR A 340 23.09 12.38 4.47
CA THR A 340 23.40 11.02 4.97
C THR A 340 22.18 10.10 4.90
N VAL A 341 20.98 10.63 5.21
CA VAL A 341 19.74 9.86 5.14
C VAL A 341 19.42 9.49 3.68
N SER A 342 19.66 10.38 2.73
CA SER A 342 19.46 10.09 1.30
C SER A 342 20.37 8.97 0.82
N LEU A 343 21.66 8.99 1.18
CA LEU A 343 22.62 7.91 0.90
C LEU A 343 22.16 6.57 1.52
N LYS A 344 21.83 6.59 2.81
CA LYS A 344 21.34 5.41 3.53
C LYS A 344 20.06 4.86 2.91
N THR A 345 19.16 5.71 2.48
CA THR A 345 17.90 5.28 1.84
C THR A 345 18.16 4.49 0.56
N VAL A 346 19.02 5.00 -0.33
CA VAL A 346 19.35 4.32 -1.59
C VAL A 346 20.05 2.99 -1.33
N GLY A 347 21.06 2.99 -0.45
CA GLY A 347 21.77 1.77 -0.10
C GLY A 347 20.86 0.72 0.55
N LEU A 348 20.05 1.13 1.52
CA LEU A 348 19.14 0.24 2.24
C LEU A 348 18.05 -0.32 1.32
N PHE A 349 17.45 0.50 0.43
CA PHE A 349 16.46 0.04 -0.56
C PHE A 349 17.06 -0.98 -1.52
N THR A 350 18.29 -0.77 -1.96
CA THR A 350 19.01 -1.74 -2.78
C THR A 350 19.16 -3.08 -2.05
N LEU A 351 19.60 -3.08 -0.80
CA LEU A 351 19.74 -4.29 0.01
C LEU A 351 18.39 -4.97 0.29
N MET A 352 17.36 -4.20 0.66
CA MET A 352 16.00 -4.70 0.88
C MET A 352 15.44 -5.34 -0.38
N GLY A 353 15.50 -4.62 -1.50
CA GLY A 353 14.98 -5.10 -2.77
C GLY A 353 15.68 -6.38 -3.24
N GLN A 354 17.02 -6.44 -3.15
CA GLN A 354 17.80 -7.64 -3.50
C GLN A 354 17.58 -8.80 -2.50
N ALA A 355 17.07 -8.55 -1.31
CA ALA A 355 16.64 -9.58 -0.37
C ALA A 355 15.19 -10.06 -0.63
N GLY A 356 14.50 -9.57 -1.66
CA GLY A 356 13.11 -9.90 -1.96
C GLY A 356 12.09 -9.19 -1.08
N LEU A 357 12.49 -8.10 -0.39
CA LEU A 357 11.61 -7.22 0.37
C LEU A 357 11.09 -6.09 -0.52
N HIS A 358 9.84 -5.66 -0.29
CA HIS A 358 9.33 -4.43 -0.88
C HIS A 358 9.95 -3.21 -0.21
N ILE A 359 9.93 -2.07 -0.90
CA ILE A 359 10.50 -0.81 -0.42
C ILE A 359 9.41 0.24 -0.17
N PRO A 360 9.51 1.06 0.88
CA PRO A 360 8.54 2.13 1.15
C PRO A 360 8.74 3.32 0.17
N ALA A 361 8.33 3.10 -1.07
CA ALA A 361 8.38 4.05 -2.18
C ALA A 361 7.13 3.88 -3.05
N LEU A 362 6.85 4.84 -3.95
CA LEU A 362 5.74 4.71 -4.89
C LEU A 362 6.00 3.59 -5.92
N ASP A 363 4.90 3.04 -6.41
CA ASP A 363 4.89 2.07 -7.50
C ASP A 363 5.75 2.52 -8.69
N ARG A 364 6.34 1.53 -9.39
CA ARG A 364 7.28 1.73 -10.51
C ARG A 364 8.58 2.42 -10.10
N SER A 365 8.98 2.32 -8.84
CA SER A 365 10.36 2.58 -8.46
C SER A 365 11.24 1.47 -9.01
N GLU A 366 12.39 1.85 -9.59
CA GLU A 366 13.33 0.93 -10.23
C GLU A 366 14.60 0.81 -9.38
N LEU A 367 15.10 -0.41 -9.25
CA LEU A 367 16.38 -0.72 -8.62
C LEU A 367 17.23 -1.58 -9.55
N ALA A 368 18.54 -1.38 -9.50
CA ALA A 368 19.47 -2.25 -10.20
C ALA A 368 19.96 -3.39 -9.31
N VAL A 369 20.40 -4.46 -9.95
CA VAL A 369 21.10 -5.56 -9.26
C VAL A 369 22.58 -5.22 -9.16
N PHE A 370 23.08 -5.11 -7.93
CA PHE A 370 24.50 -4.89 -7.66
C PHE A 370 25.13 -6.12 -7.03
N ASN A 371 26.35 -6.43 -7.45
CA ASN A 371 27.16 -7.50 -6.85
C ASN A 371 27.61 -7.10 -5.45
N GLN A 372 28.00 -5.83 -5.28
CA GLN A 372 28.47 -5.27 -4.02
C GLN A 372 27.85 -3.88 -3.80
N VAL A 373 27.57 -3.58 -2.56
CA VAL A 373 27.26 -2.24 -2.08
C VAL A 373 28.33 -1.85 -1.09
N TYR A 374 29.05 -0.79 -1.38
CA TYR A 374 30.08 -0.23 -0.51
C TYR A 374 29.58 1.07 0.11
N ALA A 375 29.76 1.22 1.41
CA ALA A 375 29.31 2.39 2.12
C ALA A 375 30.42 2.87 3.08
N ASP A 376 30.86 4.10 2.85
CA ASP A 376 31.69 4.86 3.77
C ASP A 376 30.81 5.95 4.39
N ILE A 377 30.08 5.61 5.47
CA ILE A 377 29.05 6.43 6.11
C ILE A 377 29.27 6.42 7.62
N GLY A 378 29.18 7.60 8.23
CA GLY A 378 29.16 7.82 9.67
C GLY A 378 30.54 8.10 10.27
N ASP A 379 30.54 8.93 11.33
CA ASP A 379 31.72 9.28 12.11
C ASP A 379 32.14 8.08 12.98
N GLU A 380 33.33 7.58 12.80
CA GLU A 380 33.96 6.65 13.75
C GLU A 380 34.50 7.46 14.95
N GLN A 381 33.65 8.16 15.68
CA GLN A 381 33.96 8.85 16.93
C GLN A 381 34.05 7.86 18.13
N SER A 382 34.60 6.67 17.92
CA SER A 382 34.89 5.81 19.06
C SER A 382 36.22 6.24 19.67
N ILE A 383 36.18 6.66 20.92
CA ILE A 383 37.34 7.03 21.76
C ILE A 383 38.42 5.92 21.81
N GLU A 384 38.08 4.69 21.43
CA GLU A 384 38.95 3.51 21.44
C GLU A 384 39.86 3.35 20.21
N GLN A 385 39.59 4.09 19.10
CA GLN A 385 40.42 4.06 17.89
C GLN A 385 41.24 5.33 17.76
N SER A 386 42.53 5.23 17.93
CA SER A 386 43.52 6.32 17.89
C SER A 386 43.86 6.86 16.49
N LEU A 387 43.14 6.45 15.46
CA LEU A 387 43.27 6.95 14.08
C LEU A 387 42.44 8.22 13.89
N SER A 388 42.96 9.22 13.19
CA SER A 388 42.20 10.39 12.83
C SER A 388 41.02 9.99 11.94
N THR A 389 39.92 10.73 11.99
CA THR A 389 38.70 10.50 11.17
C THR A 389 39.05 10.30 9.68
N PHE A 390 39.95 11.14 9.15
CA PHE A 390 40.44 11.03 7.78
C PHE A 390 41.11 9.69 7.48
N SER A 391 42.01 9.21 8.37
CA SER A 391 42.71 7.92 8.17
C SER A 391 41.75 6.73 8.17
N SER A 392 40.72 6.77 9.03
CA SER A 392 39.66 5.72 9.07
C SER A 392 38.88 5.65 7.77
N HIS A 393 38.41 6.82 7.26
CA HIS A 393 37.72 6.91 5.97
C HIS A 393 38.61 6.42 4.83
N MET A 394 39.85 6.90 4.74
CA MET A 394 40.79 6.48 3.68
C MET A 394 41.09 5.00 3.75
N THR A 395 41.28 4.42 4.93
CA THR A 395 41.49 2.96 5.08
C THR A 395 40.30 2.16 4.57
N ASN A 396 39.08 2.63 4.86
CA ASN A 396 37.87 2.00 4.35
C ASN A 396 37.78 2.13 2.83
N VAL A 397 37.98 3.32 2.28
CA VAL A 397 37.99 3.59 0.82
C VAL A 397 39.01 2.69 0.11
N VAL A 398 40.27 2.64 0.59
CA VAL A 398 41.32 1.78 0.02
C VAL A 398 40.91 0.31 0.07
N SER A 399 40.26 -0.13 1.15
CA SER A 399 39.86 -1.54 1.31
C SER A 399 38.90 -2.02 0.23
N PHE A 400 38.04 -1.16 -0.31
CA PHE A 400 37.06 -1.56 -1.32
C PHE A 400 37.41 -1.11 -2.74
N LEU A 401 38.21 -0.04 -2.94
CA LEU A 401 38.60 0.41 -4.27
C LEU A 401 39.27 -0.68 -5.11
N ASN A 402 40.01 -1.59 -4.45
CA ASN A 402 40.66 -2.73 -5.11
C ASN A 402 39.67 -3.86 -5.51
N HIS A 403 38.43 -3.84 -4.98
CA HIS A 403 37.44 -4.89 -5.17
C HIS A 403 36.17 -4.41 -5.89
N VAL A 404 36.06 -3.12 -6.14
CA VAL A 404 34.92 -2.49 -6.78
C VAL A 404 34.90 -2.90 -8.28
N ASP A 405 33.74 -3.30 -8.77
CA ASP A 405 33.46 -3.64 -10.16
C ASP A 405 32.38 -2.72 -10.78
N GLU A 406 32.13 -2.86 -12.08
CA GLU A 406 31.12 -2.06 -12.80
C GLU A 406 29.70 -2.26 -12.28
N ASN A 407 29.43 -3.38 -11.62
CA ASN A 407 28.15 -3.71 -10.99
C ASN A 407 28.16 -3.45 -9.47
N SER A 408 28.90 -2.48 -9.03
CA SER A 408 28.96 -2.04 -7.64
C SER A 408 28.23 -0.72 -7.46
N LEU A 409 27.62 -0.54 -6.28
CA LEU A 409 27.10 0.74 -5.80
C LEU A 409 28.02 1.26 -4.71
N VAL A 410 28.50 2.50 -4.85
CA VAL A 410 29.42 3.13 -3.89
C VAL A 410 28.76 4.37 -3.27
N LEU A 411 28.78 4.46 -1.95
CA LEU A 411 28.16 5.52 -1.17
C LEU A 411 29.19 6.15 -0.23
N PHE A 412 29.47 7.43 -0.44
CA PHE A 412 30.40 8.21 0.38
C PHE A 412 29.67 9.29 1.17
N ASP A 413 29.90 9.35 2.45
CA ASP A 413 29.46 10.46 3.28
C ASP A 413 30.67 11.32 3.66
N GLU A 414 30.59 12.62 3.38
CA GLU A 414 31.63 13.63 3.63
C GLU A 414 33.03 13.24 3.07
N LEU A 415 33.07 12.80 1.80
CA LEU A 415 34.30 12.36 1.17
C LEU A 415 35.38 13.45 1.20
N GLY A 416 36.55 13.11 1.73
CA GLY A 416 37.73 13.99 1.86
C GLY A 416 37.73 14.85 3.15
N ALA A 417 36.74 14.73 4.02
CA ALA A 417 36.69 15.48 5.28
C ALA A 417 37.77 15.01 6.27
N GLY A 418 38.15 15.90 7.18
CA GLY A 418 39.10 15.60 8.28
C GLY A 418 40.57 15.82 7.95
N THR A 419 40.90 16.45 6.82
CA THR A 419 42.26 16.90 6.45
C THR A 419 42.24 18.34 5.95
N ASP A 420 43.36 18.84 5.40
CA ASP A 420 43.37 20.15 4.70
C ASP A 420 42.29 20.19 3.60
N PRO A 421 41.44 21.22 3.55
CA PRO A 421 40.33 21.31 2.62
C PRO A 421 40.75 21.15 1.14
N THR A 422 41.86 21.77 0.74
CA THR A 422 42.36 21.73 -0.64
C THR A 422 42.84 20.34 -1.02
N GLU A 423 43.63 19.69 -0.11
CA GLU A 423 44.05 18.30 -0.31
C GLU A 423 42.88 17.33 -0.28
N GLY A 424 41.96 17.50 0.65
CA GLY A 424 40.73 16.69 0.77
C GLY A 424 39.87 16.77 -0.49
N ALA A 425 39.63 17.96 -1.01
CA ALA A 425 38.87 18.16 -2.24
C ALA A 425 39.57 17.53 -3.45
N ALA A 426 40.89 17.71 -3.59
CA ALA A 426 41.66 17.13 -4.69
C ALA A 426 41.62 15.57 -4.68
N LEU A 427 41.78 14.95 -3.48
CA LEU A 427 41.65 13.51 -3.32
C LEU A 427 40.24 13.01 -3.64
N ALA A 428 39.22 13.72 -3.17
CA ALA A 428 37.83 13.38 -3.43
C ALA A 428 37.52 13.40 -4.94
N ILE A 429 37.94 14.47 -5.65
CA ILE A 429 37.79 14.56 -7.11
C ILE A 429 38.51 13.42 -7.82
N ALA A 430 39.74 13.08 -7.40
CA ALA A 430 40.50 11.99 -8.02
C ALA A 430 39.81 10.61 -7.82
N ILE A 431 39.30 10.35 -6.62
CA ILE A 431 38.56 9.11 -6.32
C ILE A 431 37.25 9.03 -7.13
N LEU A 432 36.46 10.10 -7.14
CA LEU A 432 35.21 10.16 -7.87
C LEU A 432 35.42 10.04 -9.38
N SER A 433 36.44 10.73 -9.95
CA SER A 433 36.83 10.59 -11.36
C SER A 433 37.25 9.18 -11.71
N HIS A 434 37.99 8.51 -10.83
CA HIS A 434 38.38 7.10 -11.05
C HIS A 434 37.16 6.17 -11.15
N LEU A 435 36.17 6.35 -10.25
CA LEU A 435 34.94 5.55 -10.25
C LEU A 435 34.04 5.89 -11.45
N HIS A 436 33.89 7.17 -11.77
CA HIS A 436 33.13 7.66 -12.92
C HIS A 436 33.69 7.11 -14.23
N ASN A 437 35.01 7.20 -14.46
CA ASN A 437 35.67 6.67 -15.66
C ASN A 437 35.46 5.16 -15.84
N ARG A 438 35.11 4.42 -14.81
CA ARG A 438 34.74 3.00 -14.84
C ARG A 438 33.25 2.75 -14.91
N GLY A 439 32.41 3.81 -14.98
CA GLY A 439 30.96 3.72 -15.03
C GLY A 439 30.31 3.13 -13.76
N ILE A 440 30.98 3.25 -12.60
CA ILE A 440 30.53 2.71 -11.32
C ILE A 440 29.50 3.65 -10.70
N ARG A 441 28.32 3.13 -10.35
CA ARG A 441 27.24 3.93 -9.74
C ARG A 441 27.68 4.44 -8.38
N THR A 442 27.81 5.78 -8.27
CA THR A 442 28.39 6.41 -7.10
C THR A 442 27.51 7.56 -6.61
N MET A 443 27.34 7.66 -5.30
CA MET A 443 26.77 8.82 -4.64
C MET A 443 27.74 9.32 -3.57
N ALA A 444 27.99 10.61 -3.55
CA ALA A 444 28.89 11.22 -2.58
C ALA A 444 28.25 12.46 -1.95
N THR A 445 28.40 12.65 -0.65
CA THR A 445 28.08 13.93 -0.01
C THR A 445 29.36 14.70 0.26
N THR A 446 29.29 16.02 0.19
CA THR A 446 30.44 16.89 0.44
C THR A 446 30.03 18.29 0.88
N HIS A 447 31.00 19.01 1.44
CA HIS A 447 30.91 20.45 1.73
C HIS A 447 31.84 21.30 0.83
N TYR A 448 32.68 20.64 0.00
CA TYR A 448 33.66 21.32 -0.81
C TYR A 448 33.05 21.96 -2.06
N SER A 449 33.34 23.24 -2.30
CA SER A 449 32.89 23.99 -3.50
C SER A 449 33.50 23.44 -4.77
N GLU A 450 34.73 22.94 -4.72
CA GLU A 450 35.46 22.35 -5.85
C GLU A 450 34.73 21.12 -6.43
N LEU A 451 34.06 20.33 -5.57
CA LEU A 451 33.25 19.18 -6.03
C LEU A 451 31.97 19.62 -6.71
N LYS A 452 31.38 20.76 -6.32
CA LYS A 452 30.26 21.36 -7.05
C LYS A 452 30.66 21.74 -8.48
N VAL A 453 31.84 22.39 -8.63
CA VAL A 453 32.41 22.78 -9.93
C VAL A 453 32.73 21.52 -10.75
N PHE A 454 33.36 20.53 -10.16
CA PHE A 454 33.66 19.26 -10.80
C PHE A 454 32.40 18.61 -11.38
N ALA A 455 31.31 18.57 -10.63
CA ALA A 455 30.04 17.98 -11.09
C ALA A 455 29.35 18.83 -12.18
N LEU A 456 29.53 20.16 -12.19
CA LEU A 456 29.02 21.02 -13.26
C LEU A 456 29.82 20.92 -14.58
N SER A 457 31.11 20.60 -14.46
CA SER A 457 32.04 20.59 -15.60
C SER A 457 32.25 19.21 -16.25
N THR A 458 31.82 18.12 -15.54
CA THR A 458 32.08 16.75 -15.97
C THR A 458 30.79 16.08 -16.50
N PRO A 459 30.68 15.78 -17.80
CA PRO A 459 29.52 15.07 -18.34
C PRO A 459 29.31 13.71 -17.65
N GLY A 460 28.09 13.37 -17.27
CA GLY A 460 27.78 12.11 -16.57
C GLY A 460 27.92 12.20 -15.05
N VAL A 461 28.33 13.35 -14.52
CA VAL A 461 28.31 13.69 -13.08
C VAL A 461 27.24 14.75 -12.86
N GLU A 462 26.44 14.59 -11.84
CA GLU A 462 25.32 15.49 -11.55
C GLU A 462 25.40 16.03 -10.11
N ASN A 463 25.00 17.29 -9.92
CA ASN A 463 24.86 17.89 -8.60
C ASN A 463 23.48 17.59 -8.03
N ALA A 464 23.40 17.54 -6.71
CA ALA A 464 22.14 17.62 -5.98
C ALA A 464 22.33 18.43 -4.68
N CYS A 465 21.24 19.00 -4.19
CA CYS A 465 21.24 19.65 -2.89
C CYS A 465 20.06 19.17 -2.02
N CYS A 466 20.31 19.15 -0.71
CA CYS A 466 19.24 19.07 0.25
C CYS A 466 18.72 20.49 0.53
N GLU A 467 17.45 20.71 0.25
CA GLU A 467 16.81 22.01 0.43
C GLU A 467 16.80 22.42 1.91
N PHE A 468 17.10 23.69 2.16
CA PHE A 468 17.09 24.28 3.49
C PHE A 468 16.28 25.57 3.48
N ASP A 469 15.31 25.67 4.38
CA ASP A 469 14.49 26.88 4.54
C ASP A 469 15.23 27.87 5.47
N VAL A 470 15.72 28.94 4.88
CA VAL A 470 16.42 30.01 5.58
C VAL A 470 15.45 30.82 6.45
N GLU A 471 14.16 30.87 6.12
CA GLU A 471 13.18 31.63 6.91
C GLU A 471 12.90 30.96 8.25
N THR A 472 12.71 29.65 8.26
CA THR A 472 12.43 28.86 9.46
C THR A 472 13.69 28.29 10.13
N LEU A 473 14.88 28.46 9.54
CA LEU A 473 16.14 27.80 9.93
C LEU A 473 16.00 26.27 10.04
N SER A 474 15.22 25.68 9.18
CA SER A 474 14.88 24.25 9.25
C SER A 474 15.16 23.58 7.91
N PRO A 475 15.67 22.32 7.93
CA PRO A 475 15.76 21.53 6.71
C PRO A 475 14.38 21.12 6.24
N THR A 476 14.13 21.23 4.93
CA THR A 476 12.90 20.70 4.33
C THR A 476 13.03 19.21 4.00
N TYR A 477 14.25 18.69 4.00
CA TYR A 477 14.63 17.31 3.62
C TYR A 477 14.33 16.93 2.17
N HIS A 478 13.94 17.90 1.32
CA HIS A 478 13.76 17.66 -0.11
C HIS A 478 15.12 17.61 -0.82
N LEU A 479 15.30 16.56 -1.67
CA LEU A 479 16.47 16.41 -2.52
C LEU A 479 16.18 16.96 -3.90
N LEU A 480 16.92 18.01 -4.29
CA LEU A 480 16.84 18.67 -5.60
C LEU A 480 18.02 18.25 -6.45
N ILE A 481 17.77 17.51 -7.54
CA ILE A 481 18.81 17.05 -8.48
C ILE A 481 19.00 18.09 -9.58
N GLY A 482 20.25 18.27 -10.04
CA GLY A 482 20.64 19.23 -11.08
C GLY A 482 20.99 20.60 -10.55
N ILE A 483 21.11 20.77 -9.23
CA ILE A 483 21.48 22.03 -8.59
C ILE A 483 22.51 21.75 -7.50
N PRO A 484 23.64 22.46 -7.48
CA PRO A 484 24.55 22.47 -6.33
C PRO A 484 23.94 23.26 -5.18
N GLY A 485 24.14 22.79 -3.95
CA GLY A 485 23.65 23.46 -2.74
C GLY A 485 24.43 24.75 -2.47
N LYS A 486 23.68 25.77 -2.06
CA LYS A 486 24.23 27.05 -1.59
C LYS A 486 24.75 26.95 -0.17
N SER A 487 25.80 27.72 0.14
CA SER A 487 26.21 27.96 1.52
C SER A 487 25.27 28.98 2.17
N ASN A 488 24.62 28.61 3.27
CA ASN A 488 23.69 29.49 4.00
C ASN A 488 24.30 29.98 5.32
N ALA A 489 25.63 29.84 5.49
CA ALA A 489 26.29 30.13 6.76
C ALA A 489 26.05 31.56 7.25
N PHE A 490 26.16 32.57 6.39
CA PHE A 490 25.93 33.96 6.75
C PHE A 490 24.47 34.24 7.13
N ALA A 491 23.53 33.78 6.32
CA ALA A 491 22.11 33.97 6.59
C ALA A 491 21.65 33.24 7.90
N ILE A 492 22.21 32.08 8.16
CA ILE A 492 21.97 31.34 9.40
C ILE A 492 22.56 32.10 10.59
N SER A 493 23.81 32.60 10.47
CA SER A 493 24.48 33.34 11.53
C SER A 493 23.78 34.66 11.86
N GLU A 494 23.29 35.36 10.84
CA GLU A 494 22.48 36.59 11.01
C GLU A 494 21.24 36.34 11.82
N LYS A 495 20.48 35.33 11.45
CA LYS A 495 19.24 34.94 12.17
C LYS A 495 19.49 34.39 13.57
N LEU A 496 20.63 33.78 13.81
CA LEU A 496 21.07 33.35 15.16
C LEU A 496 21.54 34.52 16.03
N GLY A 497 21.61 35.74 15.46
CA GLY A 497 21.91 36.95 16.18
C GLY A 497 23.39 37.33 16.16
N LEU A 498 24.19 36.80 15.23
CA LEU A 498 25.54 37.32 15.02
C LEU A 498 25.46 38.75 14.49
N PRO A 499 26.18 39.73 15.11
CA PRO A 499 26.13 41.13 14.69
C PRO A 499 26.52 41.34 13.23
N ASP A 500 25.78 42.21 12.52
CA ASP A 500 25.95 42.46 11.09
C ASP A 500 27.37 42.90 10.72
N TYR A 501 28.05 43.70 11.61
CA TYR A 501 29.42 44.13 11.34
C TYR A 501 30.43 42.97 11.27
N ILE A 502 30.20 41.88 12.01
CA ILE A 502 31.03 40.67 11.95
C ILE A 502 30.78 39.93 10.63
N ILE A 503 29.49 39.85 10.22
CA ILE A 503 29.11 39.20 8.96
C ILE A 503 29.68 39.97 7.77
N GLN A 504 29.60 41.32 7.80
CA GLN A 504 30.19 42.17 6.75
C GLN A 504 31.72 42.03 6.68
N ASP A 505 32.40 42.02 7.83
CA ASP A 505 33.82 41.76 7.89
C ASP A 505 34.20 40.40 7.32
N ALA A 506 33.44 39.33 7.72
CA ALA A 506 33.65 38.00 7.20
C ALA A 506 33.48 37.91 5.66
N LYS A 507 32.52 38.61 5.08
CA LYS A 507 32.34 38.71 3.62
C LYS A 507 33.53 39.34 2.92
N THR A 508 34.24 40.32 3.53
CA THR A 508 35.44 40.91 2.93
C THR A 508 36.63 39.97 2.78
N HIS A 509 36.58 38.83 3.50
CA HIS A 509 37.58 37.77 3.42
C HIS A 509 37.28 36.72 2.33
N LEU A 510 36.12 36.80 1.65
CA LEU A 510 35.82 36.00 0.46
C LEU A 510 36.45 36.59 -0.78
N THR A 511 36.76 35.75 -1.77
CA THR A 511 37.26 36.24 -3.07
C THR A 511 36.08 36.69 -3.94
N GLU A 512 36.33 37.64 -4.88
CA GLU A 512 35.29 38.09 -5.83
C GLU A 512 34.75 36.94 -6.72
N GLU A 513 35.56 35.90 -6.98
CA GLU A 513 35.16 34.71 -7.73
C GLU A 513 34.19 33.85 -6.92
N ASP A 514 34.37 33.72 -5.61
CA ASP A 514 33.49 32.97 -4.72
C ASP A 514 32.12 33.65 -4.59
N GLU A 515 32.05 34.97 -4.45
CA GLU A 515 30.80 35.71 -4.40
C GLU A 515 30.01 35.60 -5.71
N SER A 516 30.66 35.79 -6.87
CA SER A 516 30.03 35.68 -8.18
C SER A 516 29.47 34.26 -8.42
N PHE A 517 30.18 33.24 -7.98
CA PHE A 517 29.74 31.84 -8.09
C PHE A 517 28.53 31.54 -7.19
N GLU A 518 28.54 32.02 -5.95
CA GLU A 518 27.41 31.84 -5.01
C GLU A 518 26.14 32.62 -5.48
N ASP A 519 26.26 33.76 -6.11
CA ASP A 519 25.13 34.50 -6.72
C ASP A 519 24.54 33.75 -7.91
N LEU A 520 25.37 33.21 -8.78
CA LEU A 520 24.91 32.38 -9.92
C LEU A 520 24.21 31.09 -9.45
N LEU A 521 24.70 30.47 -8.37
CA LEU A 521 24.05 29.34 -7.73
C LEU A 521 22.67 29.71 -7.16
N THR A 522 22.54 30.94 -6.63
CA THR A 522 21.28 31.46 -6.09
C THR A 522 20.20 31.55 -7.16
N ASP A 523 20.53 32.11 -8.30
CA ASP A 523 19.61 32.25 -9.44
C ASP A 523 19.19 30.88 -10.01
N LEU A 524 20.15 29.95 -10.13
CA LEU A 524 19.88 28.59 -10.55
C LEU A 524 18.96 27.85 -9.57
N GLU A 525 19.21 27.94 -8.27
CA GLU A 525 18.38 27.31 -7.22
C GLU A 525 16.94 27.86 -7.26
N GLN A 526 16.77 29.18 -7.42
CA GLN A 526 15.47 29.83 -7.47
C GLN A 526 14.66 29.44 -8.70
N SER A 527 15.30 29.39 -9.87
CA SER A 527 14.68 28.94 -11.11
C SER A 527 14.22 27.48 -11.02
N ARG A 528 15.04 26.62 -10.44
CA ARG A 528 14.75 25.19 -10.33
C ARG A 528 13.68 24.89 -9.27
N LYS A 529 13.68 25.63 -8.13
CA LYS A 529 12.59 25.55 -7.14
C LYS A 529 11.23 25.85 -7.78
N THR A 530 11.19 26.83 -8.65
CA THR A 530 9.98 27.16 -9.41
C THR A 530 9.57 26.01 -10.31
N ILE A 531 10.52 25.43 -11.07
CA ILE A 531 10.27 24.29 -11.96
C ILE A 531 9.81 23.06 -11.16
N GLU A 532 10.40 22.77 -10.01
CA GLU A 532 10.03 21.59 -9.20
C GLU A 532 8.63 21.77 -8.60
N LYS A 533 8.30 22.96 -8.11
CA LYS A 533 6.96 23.30 -7.64
C LYS A 533 5.92 23.14 -8.74
N GLU A 534 6.21 23.63 -9.94
CA GLU A 534 5.32 23.44 -11.10
C GLU A 534 5.16 21.95 -11.47
N ARG A 535 6.24 21.17 -11.37
CA ARG A 535 6.19 19.71 -11.58
C ARG A 535 5.31 18.99 -10.56
N GLU A 536 5.41 19.37 -9.29
CA GLU A 536 4.57 18.80 -8.22
C GLU A 536 3.10 19.16 -8.44
N GLU A 537 2.80 20.40 -8.82
CA GLU A 537 1.44 20.82 -9.17
C GLU A 537 0.90 20.04 -10.38
N VAL A 538 1.69 19.89 -11.44
CA VAL A 538 1.32 19.07 -12.61
C VAL A 538 1.10 17.60 -12.22
N ALA A 539 1.94 17.05 -11.34
CA ALA A 539 1.78 15.68 -10.85
C ALA A 539 0.52 15.51 -9.99
N SER A 540 0.18 16.53 -9.18
CA SER A 540 -1.05 16.54 -8.38
C SER A 540 -2.30 16.60 -9.28
N TYR A 541 -2.29 17.48 -10.29
CA TYR A 541 -3.39 17.58 -11.27
C TYR A 541 -3.55 16.31 -12.11
N ARG A 542 -2.46 15.62 -12.45
CA ARG A 542 -2.54 14.31 -13.13
C ARG A 542 -3.20 13.25 -12.25
N ARG A 543 -2.85 13.18 -10.97
CA ARG A 543 -3.48 12.25 -10.01
C ARG A 543 -4.97 12.53 -9.85
N GLU A 544 -5.34 13.80 -9.75
CA GLU A 544 -6.74 14.22 -9.67
C GLU A 544 -7.52 13.90 -10.95
N MET A 545 -6.91 14.12 -12.11
CA MET A 545 -7.50 13.78 -13.41
C MET A 545 -7.70 12.26 -13.59
N GLU A 546 -6.75 11.43 -13.14
CA GLU A 546 -6.90 9.97 -13.16
C GLU A 546 -8.01 9.50 -12.22
N ARG A 547 -8.11 10.10 -11.03
CA ARG A 547 -9.20 9.83 -10.08
C ARG A 547 -10.57 10.20 -10.67
N LEU A 548 -10.69 11.40 -11.20
CA LEU A 548 -11.95 11.87 -11.83
C LEU A 548 -12.32 11.02 -13.04
N LYS A 549 -11.35 10.59 -13.85
CA LYS A 549 -11.56 9.68 -14.97
C LYS A 549 -12.08 8.31 -14.51
N SER A 550 -11.53 7.79 -13.41
CA SER A 550 -12.00 6.54 -12.80
C SER A 550 -13.43 6.67 -12.23
N GLU A 551 -13.72 7.79 -11.54
CA GLU A 551 -15.05 8.10 -11.03
C GLU A 551 -16.09 8.25 -12.17
N LEU A 552 -15.73 8.95 -13.25
CA LEU A 552 -16.56 9.08 -14.45
C LEU A 552 -16.85 7.72 -15.10
N LYS A 553 -15.84 6.86 -15.23
CA LYS A 553 -16.02 5.51 -15.77
C LYS A 553 -16.98 4.69 -14.92
N ASN A 554 -16.81 4.73 -13.59
CA ASN A 554 -17.71 4.04 -12.65
C ASN A 554 -19.15 4.59 -12.70
N GLN A 555 -19.32 5.90 -12.90
CA GLN A 555 -20.66 6.50 -13.10
C GLN A 555 -21.28 6.08 -14.41
N GLN A 556 -20.49 6.02 -15.48
CA GLN A 556 -20.95 5.60 -16.80
C GLN A 556 -21.38 4.12 -16.79
N GLU A 557 -20.63 3.23 -16.16
CA GLU A 557 -20.99 1.82 -15.97
C GLU A 557 -22.30 1.65 -15.15
N LYS A 558 -22.48 2.47 -14.11
CA LYS A 558 -23.73 2.50 -13.33
C LYS A 558 -24.92 2.98 -14.16
N LEU A 559 -24.73 3.99 -15.01
CA LEU A 559 -25.77 4.49 -15.89
C LEU A 559 -26.14 3.46 -16.98
N ASP A 560 -25.14 2.78 -17.55
CA ASP A 560 -25.36 1.73 -18.54
C ASP A 560 -26.11 0.53 -17.93
N THR A 561 -25.77 0.11 -16.73
CA THR A 561 -26.48 -0.96 -16.02
C THR A 561 -27.93 -0.55 -15.67
N GLN A 562 -28.17 0.70 -15.29
CA GLN A 562 -29.51 1.22 -15.05
C GLN A 562 -30.33 1.30 -16.35
N ARG A 563 -29.71 1.77 -17.44
CA ARG A 563 -30.35 1.81 -18.76
C ARG A 563 -30.76 0.42 -19.23
N ASP A 564 -29.86 -0.56 -19.13
CA ASP A 564 -30.14 -1.93 -19.54
C ASP A 564 -31.23 -2.59 -18.68
N ARG A 565 -31.32 -2.23 -17.41
CA ARG A 565 -32.40 -2.65 -16.53
C ARG A 565 -33.73 -2.04 -16.96
N ILE A 566 -33.76 -0.72 -17.23
CA ILE A 566 -34.98 -0.03 -17.70
C ILE A 566 -35.45 -0.59 -19.04
N ILE A 567 -34.54 -0.87 -19.97
CA ILE A 567 -34.87 -1.46 -21.28
C ILE A 567 -35.45 -2.87 -21.09
N ARG A 568 -34.87 -3.72 -20.22
CA ARG A 568 -35.40 -5.05 -19.92
C ARG A 568 -36.78 -4.99 -19.29
N GLU A 569 -37.02 -4.09 -18.32
CA GLU A 569 -38.30 -3.89 -17.68
C GLU A 569 -39.35 -3.37 -18.69
N ALA A 570 -38.96 -2.46 -19.61
CA ALA A 570 -39.85 -1.96 -20.66
C ALA A 570 -40.23 -3.05 -21.67
N ASN A 571 -39.24 -3.87 -22.10
CA ASN A 571 -39.51 -4.99 -23.00
C ASN A 571 -40.40 -6.06 -22.38
N ALA A 572 -40.20 -6.39 -21.09
CA ALA A 572 -41.06 -7.31 -20.38
C ALA A 572 -42.51 -6.80 -20.32
N ARG A 573 -42.70 -5.51 -19.98
CA ARG A 573 -44.03 -4.89 -19.97
C ARG A 573 -44.67 -4.86 -21.38
N ALA A 574 -43.89 -4.60 -22.44
CA ALA A 574 -44.39 -4.64 -23.81
C ALA A 574 -44.84 -6.05 -24.19
N THR A 575 -44.07 -7.10 -23.78
CA THR A 575 -44.46 -8.51 -24.02
C THR A 575 -45.74 -8.87 -23.29
N ASP A 576 -45.89 -8.44 -22.01
CA ASP A 576 -47.09 -8.67 -21.24
C ASP A 576 -48.32 -8.00 -21.89
N ILE A 577 -48.18 -6.75 -22.36
CA ILE A 577 -49.27 -6.05 -23.08
C ILE A 577 -49.66 -6.74 -24.38
N VAL A 578 -48.70 -7.21 -25.16
CA VAL A 578 -48.96 -7.98 -26.38
C VAL A 578 -49.64 -9.32 -26.08
N GLN A 579 -49.23 -9.99 -25.02
CA GLN A 579 -49.85 -11.23 -24.58
C GLN A 579 -51.30 -11.01 -24.09
N GLU A 580 -51.55 -9.97 -23.25
CA GLU A 580 -52.91 -9.61 -22.84
C GLU A 580 -53.79 -9.28 -24.04
N ALA A 581 -53.26 -8.54 -25.04
CA ALA A 581 -54.02 -8.23 -26.28
C ALA A 581 -54.31 -9.47 -27.12
N LYS A 582 -53.38 -10.42 -27.20
CA LYS A 582 -53.57 -11.70 -27.89
C LYS A 582 -54.63 -12.56 -27.20
N ASP A 583 -54.54 -12.70 -25.87
CA ASP A 583 -55.48 -13.49 -25.08
C ASP A 583 -56.94 -12.90 -25.19
N PHE A 584 -57.03 -11.56 -25.16
CA PHE A 584 -58.27 -10.86 -25.39
C PHE A 584 -58.81 -11.06 -26.81
N ALA A 585 -57.97 -11.02 -27.87
CA ALA A 585 -58.38 -11.29 -29.24
C ALA A 585 -58.84 -12.74 -29.40
N ASP A 586 -58.16 -13.70 -28.80
CA ASP A 586 -58.53 -15.12 -28.84
C ASP A 586 -59.84 -15.38 -28.08
N GLU A 587 -60.09 -14.71 -26.94
CA GLU A 587 -61.37 -14.79 -26.21
C GLU A 587 -62.49 -14.18 -27.04
N THR A 588 -62.27 -13.00 -27.65
CA THR A 588 -63.24 -12.34 -28.54
C THR A 588 -63.54 -13.20 -29.74
N MET A 589 -62.56 -13.81 -30.40
CA MET A 589 -62.77 -14.74 -31.53
C MET A 589 -63.56 -16.00 -31.11
N LYS A 590 -63.23 -16.51 -29.88
CA LYS A 590 -63.98 -17.65 -29.36
C LYS A 590 -65.47 -17.33 -29.08
N ASN A 591 -65.74 -16.16 -28.59
CA ASN A 591 -67.08 -15.65 -28.39
C ASN A 591 -67.78 -15.45 -29.74
N PHE A 592 -67.14 -14.82 -30.73
CA PHE A 592 -67.70 -14.68 -32.09
C PHE A 592 -68.03 -16.02 -32.77
N ARG A 593 -67.21 -17.05 -32.59
CA ARG A 593 -67.49 -18.43 -33.10
C ARG A 593 -68.65 -19.09 -32.38
N LYS A 594 -68.87 -18.82 -31.10
CA LYS A 594 -70.07 -19.29 -30.37
C LYS A 594 -71.36 -18.60 -30.90
N PHE A 595 -71.23 -17.31 -31.26
CA PHE A 595 -72.37 -16.52 -31.77
C PHE A 595 -72.71 -16.85 -33.21
N GLY A 596 -71.85 -17.44 -34.04
CA GLY A 596 -72.10 -17.82 -35.41
C GLY A 596 -73.02 -19.04 -35.58
N LYS A 597 -73.51 -19.66 -34.49
CA LYS A 597 -74.41 -20.80 -34.49
C LYS A 597 -75.80 -20.57 -33.90
N ALA A 598 -76.21 -19.36 -33.53
CA ALA A 598 -77.52 -19.05 -32.93
C ALA A 598 -77.95 -17.62 -33.40
N SER A 599 -79.23 -17.42 -33.61
CA SER A 599 -79.84 -16.14 -33.95
C SER A 599 -79.72 -15.17 -32.75
N ILE A 600 -78.84 -14.18 -32.90
CA ILE A 600 -78.46 -13.25 -31.82
C ILE A 600 -79.31 -12.02 -31.84
N SER A 601 -79.74 -11.56 -30.66
CA SER A 601 -80.44 -10.24 -30.51
C SER A 601 -79.41 -9.09 -30.58
N ALA A 602 -79.80 -7.98 -31.17
CA ALA A 602 -79.00 -6.74 -31.31
C ALA A 602 -78.44 -6.25 -29.94
N SER A 603 -79.08 -6.59 -28.84
CA SER A 603 -78.69 -6.25 -27.46
C SER A 603 -77.39 -6.96 -26.97
N GLU A 604 -77.14 -8.17 -27.46
CA GLU A 604 -75.93 -8.92 -27.07
C GLU A 604 -74.66 -8.50 -27.83
N MET A 605 -74.79 -8.07 -29.07
CA MET A 605 -73.73 -7.43 -29.88
C MET A 605 -73.29 -6.08 -29.28
N GLU A 606 -74.29 -5.28 -28.78
CA GLU A 606 -73.96 -3.99 -28.14
C GLU A 606 -73.23 -4.17 -26.84
N LYS A 607 -73.53 -5.20 -26.02
CA LYS A 607 -72.82 -5.51 -24.75
C LYS A 607 -71.35 -5.92 -25.01
N GLU A 608 -71.10 -6.65 -26.09
CA GLU A 608 -69.73 -7.03 -26.45
C GLU A 608 -68.89 -5.87 -27.01
N ARG A 609 -69.50 -4.97 -27.79
CA ARG A 609 -68.92 -3.70 -28.20
C ARG A 609 -68.59 -2.78 -27.03
N GLU A 610 -69.44 -2.75 -26.03
CA GLU A 610 -69.17 -1.97 -24.81
C GLU A 610 -68.04 -2.59 -23.95
N ARG A 611 -67.91 -3.88 -23.94
CA ARG A 611 -66.77 -4.61 -23.29
C ARG A 611 -65.48 -4.28 -23.98
N ILE A 612 -65.40 -4.30 -25.28
CA ILE A 612 -64.26 -3.93 -26.09
C ILE A 612 -63.82 -2.46 -25.85
N ARG A 613 -64.84 -1.54 -25.82
CA ARG A 613 -64.60 -0.13 -25.52
C ARG A 613 -64.04 0.10 -24.09
N LYS A 614 -64.63 -0.60 -23.12
CA LYS A 614 -64.12 -0.54 -21.71
C LYS A 614 -62.74 -1.10 -21.57
N GLN A 615 -62.32 -2.12 -22.31
CA GLN A 615 -60.95 -2.68 -22.29
C GLN A 615 -59.96 -1.71 -22.96
N LEU A 616 -60.31 -1.16 -24.12
CA LEU A 616 -59.53 -0.13 -24.79
C LEU A 616 -59.29 1.12 -23.90
N SER A 617 -60.33 1.61 -23.24
CA SER A 617 -60.22 2.74 -22.32
C SER A 617 -59.41 2.43 -21.04
N LYS A 618 -59.36 1.17 -20.57
CA LYS A 618 -58.52 0.74 -19.48
C LYS A 618 -57.02 0.69 -19.90
N THR A 619 -56.75 0.28 -21.12
CA THR A 619 -55.40 0.24 -21.68
C THR A 619 -54.85 1.63 -21.99
N GLU A 620 -55.73 2.53 -22.52
CA GLU A 620 -55.35 3.94 -22.70
C GLU A 620 -55.07 4.66 -21.36
N ASN A 621 -55.83 4.37 -20.28
CA ASN A 621 -55.60 4.96 -18.99
C ASN A 621 -54.34 4.40 -18.27
N LYS A 622 -53.98 3.13 -18.50
CA LYS A 622 -52.69 2.55 -17.99
C LYS A 622 -51.46 3.15 -18.66
N ASN A 623 -51.58 3.63 -19.90
CA ASN A 623 -50.47 4.22 -20.67
C ASN A 623 -50.36 5.74 -20.56
N ARG A 624 -51.25 6.38 -19.85
CA ARG A 624 -51.15 7.82 -19.55
C ARG A 624 -50.09 8.03 -18.51
N LEU A 625 -48.88 8.45 -18.93
CA LEU A 625 -47.91 9.07 -18.04
C LEU A 625 -48.56 10.20 -17.27
N GLU A 626 -48.61 10.13 -15.95
CA GLU A 626 -49.06 11.24 -15.12
C GLU A 626 -48.21 12.46 -15.47
N LYS A 627 -48.84 13.48 -16.02
CA LYS A 627 -48.18 14.77 -16.24
C LYS A 627 -47.82 15.32 -14.87
N LYS A 628 -46.52 15.33 -14.54
CA LYS A 628 -46.00 16.05 -13.38
C LYS A 628 -46.40 17.52 -13.55
N LYS A 629 -47.18 18.02 -12.65
CA LYS A 629 -47.50 19.46 -12.56
C LYS A 629 -46.25 20.17 -11.99
N PRO A 630 -45.94 21.40 -12.49
CA PRO A 630 -44.87 22.19 -11.91
C PRO A 630 -45.11 22.43 -10.41
N SER A 631 -44.07 22.43 -9.62
CA SER A 631 -44.13 22.64 -8.16
C SER A 631 -44.57 24.04 -7.78
N LYS A 632 -44.45 25.02 -8.69
CA LYS A 632 -44.98 26.40 -8.58
C LYS A 632 -45.64 26.81 -9.90
N ALA A 633 -46.71 27.60 -9.82
CA ALA A 633 -47.33 28.22 -11.01
C ALA A 633 -46.50 29.48 -11.35
N TYR A 634 -45.83 29.46 -12.47
CA TYR A 634 -45.05 30.60 -12.99
C TYR A 634 -45.89 31.48 -13.90
N LYS A 635 -45.64 32.79 -13.85
CA LYS A 635 -46.25 33.77 -14.75
C LYS A 635 -45.33 34.03 -15.95
N ALA A 636 -45.86 34.54 -17.06
CA ALA A 636 -45.08 34.85 -18.25
C ALA A 636 -43.91 35.84 -17.98
N SER A 637 -44.09 36.72 -16.97
CA SER A 637 -43.06 37.68 -16.50
C SER A 637 -41.87 37.07 -15.80
N ASP A 638 -41.97 35.80 -15.37
CA ASP A 638 -40.95 35.13 -14.57
C ASP A 638 -39.85 34.47 -15.40
N PHE A 639 -40.04 34.41 -16.74
CA PHE A 639 -39.09 33.83 -17.69
C PHE A 639 -38.31 34.88 -18.46
N HIS A 640 -36.99 34.83 -18.40
CA HIS A 640 -36.09 35.73 -19.13
C HIS A 640 -35.25 34.96 -20.14
N LEU A 641 -34.74 35.63 -21.14
CA LEU A 641 -33.80 35.06 -22.12
C LEU A 641 -32.55 34.58 -21.41
N GLY A 642 -32.23 33.31 -21.56
CA GLY A 642 -31.08 32.68 -20.94
C GLY A 642 -31.34 31.94 -19.63
N ASP A 643 -32.58 31.94 -19.12
CA ASP A 643 -32.93 31.20 -17.90
C ASP A 643 -32.81 29.69 -18.13
N SER A 644 -32.26 28.97 -17.13
CA SER A 644 -32.19 27.50 -17.10
C SER A 644 -33.53 26.95 -16.68
N VAL A 645 -34.18 26.16 -17.55
CA VAL A 645 -35.50 25.58 -17.30
C VAL A 645 -35.49 24.07 -17.51
N LYS A 646 -36.34 23.37 -16.75
CA LYS A 646 -36.61 21.94 -16.93
C LYS A 646 -37.97 21.77 -17.65
N VAL A 647 -37.98 21.09 -18.78
CA VAL A 647 -39.20 20.72 -19.49
C VAL A 647 -39.75 19.44 -18.85
N LEU A 648 -40.90 19.54 -18.18
CA LEU A 648 -41.45 18.46 -17.35
C LEU A 648 -41.96 17.28 -18.19
N SER A 649 -42.55 17.54 -19.36
CA SER A 649 -43.05 16.50 -20.27
C SER A 649 -41.91 15.63 -20.85
N MET A 650 -40.71 16.20 -21.05
CA MET A 650 -39.57 15.54 -21.68
C MET A 650 -38.49 15.17 -20.66
N ASN A 651 -38.62 15.66 -19.42
CA ASN A 651 -37.61 15.53 -18.35
C ASN A 651 -36.20 15.94 -18.78
N LEU A 652 -36.11 16.97 -19.63
CA LEU A 652 -34.88 17.53 -20.16
C LEU A 652 -34.66 18.96 -19.65
N THR A 653 -33.40 19.33 -19.43
CA THR A 653 -33.04 20.72 -19.09
C THR A 653 -32.65 21.48 -20.36
N GLY A 654 -33.01 22.75 -20.41
CA GLY A 654 -32.70 23.64 -21.54
C GLY A 654 -32.62 25.09 -21.10
N THR A 655 -32.28 25.99 -22.05
CA THR A 655 -32.24 27.44 -21.84
C THR A 655 -33.32 28.12 -22.61
N VAL A 656 -33.97 29.13 -22.01
CA VAL A 656 -35.01 29.94 -22.64
C VAL A 656 -34.39 30.78 -23.74
N ASN A 657 -34.88 30.62 -24.97
CA ASN A 657 -34.37 31.28 -26.16
C ASN A 657 -35.32 32.32 -26.77
N SER A 658 -36.58 32.45 -26.28
CA SER A 658 -37.52 33.51 -26.60
C SER A 658 -38.38 33.84 -25.40
N LEU A 659 -38.89 35.07 -25.32
CA LEU A 659 -39.92 35.44 -24.32
C LEU A 659 -41.25 34.75 -24.64
N PRO A 660 -42.11 34.47 -23.63
CA PRO A 660 -43.39 33.84 -23.81
C PRO A 660 -44.34 34.71 -24.71
N ASP A 661 -45.05 34.07 -25.63
CA ASP A 661 -46.10 34.72 -26.45
C ASP A 661 -47.39 34.95 -25.63
N ALA A 662 -48.39 35.59 -26.25
CA ALA A 662 -49.69 35.88 -25.62
C ALA A 662 -50.48 34.62 -25.20
N LYS A 663 -50.10 33.42 -25.66
CA LYS A 663 -50.64 32.10 -25.27
C LYS A 663 -49.77 31.36 -24.27
N GLY A 664 -48.66 31.96 -23.79
CA GLY A 664 -47.74 31.38 -22.84
C GLY A 664 -46.74 30.36 -23.43
N ASN A 665 -46.48 30.36 -24.74
CA ASN A 665 -45.50 29.48 -25.37
C ASN A 665 -44.19 30.20 -25.58
N LEU A 666 -43.07 29.53 -25.32
CA LEU A 666 -41.71 30.04 -25.53
C LEU A 666 -40.82 28.96 -26.15
N PHE A 667 -39.76 29.38 -26.77
CA PHE A 667 -38.77 28.45 -27.31
C PHE A 667 -37.69 28.12 -26.29
N VAL A 668 -37.47 26.81 -26.05
CA VAL A 668 -36.42 26.28 -25.18
C VAL A 668 -35.37 25.53 -26.02
N GLN A 669 -34.10 25.87 -25.85
CA GLN A 669 -32.98 25.17 -26.45
C GLN A 669 -32.50 24.07 -25.52
N MET A 670 -32.64 22.80 -25.95
CA MET A 670 -32.23 21.59 -25.20
C MET A 670 -31.13 20.92 -26.00
N GLY A 671 -29.87 21.29 -25.76
CA GLY A 671 -28.72 20.88 -26.59
C GLY A 671 -28.87 21.32 -28.06
N ILE A 672 -28.95 20.35 -28.98
CA ILE A 672 -29.11 20.63 -30.43
C ILE A 672 -30.58 20.85 -30.82
N LEU A 673 -31.53 20.49 -29.97
CA LEU A 673 -32.99 20.60 -30.24
C LEU A 673 -33.55 21.92 -29.73
N ARG A 674 -34.29 22.64 -30.61
CA ARG A 674 -35.09 23.82 -30.26
C ARG A 674 -36.56 23.45 -30.34
N SER A 675 -37.29 23.54 -29.22
CA SER A 675 -38.70 23.18 -29.16
C SER A 675 -39.51 24.30 -28.58
N GLN A 676 -40.77 24.45 -29.08
CA GLN A 676 -41.74 25.36 -28.52
C GLN A 676 -42.48 24.67 -27.37
N VAL A 677 -42.42 25.25 -26.16
CA VAL A 677 -42.97 24.66 -24.93
C VAL A 677 -43.83 25.71 -24.23
N ASN A 678 -44.90 25.26 -23.61
CA ASN A 678 -45.77 26.16 -22.84
C ASN A 678 -45.23 26.34 -21.42
N ILE A 679 -45.41 27.56 -20.85
CA ILE A 679 -44.93 27.87 -19.48
C ILE A 679 -45.48 26.92 -18.40
N SER A 680 -46.65 26.30 -18.63
CA SER A 680 -47.24 25.31 -17.72
C SER A 680 -46.46 23.97 -17.68
N ASP A 681 -45.55 23.74 -18.59
CA ASP A 681 -44.73 22.54 -18.72
C ASP A 681 -43.26 22.82 -18.37
N LEU A 682 -42.96 23.99 -17.80
CA LEU A 682 -41.63 24.45 -17.46
C LEU A 682 -41.47 24.64 -15.92
N GLU A 683 -40.33 24.30 -15.43
CA GLU A 683 -39.86 24.56 -14.05
C GLU A 683 -38.51 25.30 -14.12
N LEU A 684 -38.45 26.50 -13.50
CA LEU A 684 -37.18 27.25 -13.40
C LEU A 684 -36.23 26.54 -12.48
N ILE A 685 -34.98 26.33 -12.92
CA ILE A 685 -33.90 25.80 -12.13
C ILE A 685 -33.21 26.97 -11.47
N GLU A 686 -33.43 27.17 -10.17
CA GLU A 686 -32.65 28.10 -9.37
C GLU A 686 -31.24 27.50 -9.20
N GLU A 687 -30.22 28.04 -9.90
CA GLU A 687 -28.84 27.75 -9.57
C GLU A 687 -28.60 28.23 -8.13
N PRO A 688 -27.94 27.41 -7.27
CA PRO A 688 -27.59 27.86 -5.90
C PRO A 688 -26.70 29.09 -6.02
N LEU A 689 -27.19 30.24 -5.62
CA LEU A 689 -26.44 31.47 -5.49
C LEU A 689 -25.25 31.24 -4.55
N THR A 690 -24.06 31.03 -5.12
CA THR A 690 -22.80 31.26 -4.38
C THR A 690 -22.80 32.73 -3.96
N VAL A 691 -22.70 32.91 -2.64
CA VAL A 691 -22.72 34.21 -1.95
C VAL A 691 -21.54 35.06 -2.39
N THR A 692 -21.64 35.75 -3.55
CA THR A 692 -20.67 36.81 -3.94
C THR A 692 -21.23 37.82 -4.96
N ALA A 693 -22.52 37.78 -5.29
CA ALA A 693 -23.05 38.65 -6.34
C ALA A 693 -23.63 40.01 -5.85
N LYS A 694 -23.54 40.36 -4.56
CA LYS A 694 -24.12 41.64 -4.05
C LYS A 694 -23.13 42.75 -3.80
N GLN A 695 -21.81 42.54 -4.00
CA GLN A 695 -20.80 43.61 -3.81
C GLN A 695 -19.99 44.02 -5.05
N MET A 696 -20.29 43.49 -6.25
CA MET A 696 -19.55 43.82 -7.48
C MET A 696 -20.45 44.43 -8.59
N ARG A 697 -21.23 45.44 -8.24
CA ARG A 697 -21.89 46.28 -9.30
C ARG A 697 -21.05 47.51 -9.76
N ARG A 698 -19.75 47.49 -9.44
CA ARG A 698 -18.81 48.52 -9.99
C ARG A 698 -17.50 47.82 -10.38
N THR A 699 -17.44 47.22 -11.51
CA THR A 699 -16.31 46.96 -12.40
C THR A 699 -16.62 45.78 -13.31
N SER A 700 -17.44 46.02 -14.33
CA SER A 700 -17.79 45.00 -15.35
C SER A 700 -16.63 44.63 -16.30
N SER A 701 -15.48 45.30 -16.19
CA SER A 701 -14.32 45.08 -17.07
C SER A 701 -13.32 44.00 -16.53
N GLY A 702 -13.32 43.74 -15.21
CA GLY A 702 -12.39 42.81 -14.61
C GLY A 702 -12.72 41.31 -14.71
N LYS A 703 -14.02 40.93 -14.76
CA LYS A 703 -14.46 39.56 -14.87
C LYS A 703 -14.38 38.96 -16.29
N MET A 704 -14.43 39.83 -17.31
CA MET A 704 -14.26 39.42 -18.71
C MET A 704 -12.79 39.07 -19.05
N LYS A 705 -11.82 39.69 -18.34
CA LYS A 705 -10.38 39.50 -18.61
C LYS A 705 -9.86 38.14 -18.12
N MET A 706 -10.39 37.58 -17.02
CA MET A 706 -9.83 36.38 -16.42
C MET A 706 -10.33 35.06 -17.04
N GLY A 707 -11.52 35.06 -17.63
CA GLY A 707 -12.06 33.88 -18.31
C GLY A 707 -11.56 33.69 -19.74
N LYS A 708 -11.11 34.76 -20.41
CA LYS A 708 -10.62 34.70 -21.79
C LYS A 708 -9.12 34.37 -21.89
N SER A 709 -8.31 34.74 -20.90
CA SER A 709 -6.87 34.46 -20.89
C SER A 709 -6.53 32.95 -20.79
N MET A 710 -7.43 32.11 -20.33
CA MET A 710 -7.23 30.65 -20.22
C MET A 710 -7.47 29.87 -21.52
N HIS A 711 -8.01 30.50 -22.57
CA HIS A 711 -8.41 29.78 -23.80
C HIS A 711 -7.87 30.40 -25.10
N VAL A 712 -7.11 31.47 -25.06
CA VAL A 712 -6.52 32.07 -26.27
C VAL A 712 -5.18 31.44 -26.58
N SER A 713 -5.07 30.75 -27.74
CA SER A 713 -3.82 30.16 -28.21
C SER A 713 -2.80 31.27 -28.58
N PRO A 714 -1.51 31.13 -28.30
CA PRO A 714 -0.47 32.05 -28.74
C PRO A 714 -0.24 32.04 -30.27
N GLU A 715 -0.95 31.16 -30.98
CA GLU A 715 -0.85 31.02 -32.44
C GLU A 715 -2.24 30.86 -33.05
N ILE A 716 -2.44 31.59 -34.20
CA ILE A 716 -3.60 31.44 -35.07
C ILE A 716 -3.18 30.90 -36.43
N ASN A 717 -3.93 29.92 -36.97
CA ASN A 717 -3.69 29.30 -38.26
C ASN A 717 -4.75 29.75 -39.28
N LEU A 718 -4.30 30.48 -40.32
CA LEU A 718 -5.13 31.07 -41.37
C LEU A 718 -4.90 30.39 -42.74
N LEU A 719 -4.23 29.24 -42.78
CA LEU A 719 -3.95 28.52 -44.02
C LEU A 719 -5.24 28.12 -44.75
N GLY A 720 -5.27 28.32 -46.06
CA GLY A 720 -6.39 27.90 -46.90
C GLY A 720 -7.62 28.87 -46.93
N LYS A 721 -7.56 30.00 -46.18
CA LYS A 721 -8.62 30.99 -46.11
C LYS A 721 -8.44 32.07 -47.16
N THR A 722 -9.53 32.69 -47.56
CA THR A 722 -9.47 33.89 -48.38
C THR A 722 -9.01 35.10 -47.55
N VAL A 723 -8.55 36.19 -48.19
CA VAL A 723 -8.00 37.35 -47.45
C VAL A 723 -9.07 37.98 -46.54
N ASP A 724 -10.30 38.06 -46.97
CA ASP A 724 -11.40 38.67 -46.22
C ASP A 724 -11.81 37.84 -45.02
N GLU A 725 -11.89 36.51 -45.17
CA GLU A 725 -12.16 35.60 -44.09
C GLU A 725 -11.02 35.58 -43.03
N ALA A 726 -9.77 35.58 -43.50
CA ALA A 726 -8.59 35.62 -42.63
C ALA A 726 -8.53 36.91 -41.82
N VAL A 727 -8.84 38.08 -42.43
CA VAL A 727 -8.86 39.37 -41.75
C VAL A 727 -9.95 39.44 -40.69
N ALA A 728 -11.15 38.90 -40.97
CA ALA A 728 -12.26 38.91 -40.04
C ALA A 728 -11.96 38.03 -38.79
N GLU A 729 -11.34 36.87 -39.00
CA GLU A 729 -10.93 35.95 -37.89
C GLU A 729 -9.73 36.49 -37.12
N LEU A 730 -8.78 37.12 -37.81
CA LEU A 730 -7.62 37.76 -37.24
C LEU A 730 -8.00 38.94 -36.33
N ASP A 731 -8.97 39.73 -36.73
CA ASP A 731 -9.49 40.87 -35.96
C ASP A 731 -9.96 40.44 -34.59
N LYS A 732 -10.81 39.42 -34.57
CA LYS A 732 -11.33 38.84 -33.32
C LYS A 732 -10.22 38.21 -32.46
N TYR A 733 -9.29 37.50 -33.10
CA TYR A 733 -8.19 36.86 -32.39
C TYR A 733 -7.23 37.89 -31.75
N LEU A 734 -6.88 38.97 -32.45
CA LEU A 734 -5.99 40.01 -31.95
C LEU A 734 -6.62 40.78 -30.79
N ASP A 735 -7.94 41.02 -30.80
CA ASP A 735 -8.66 41.59 -29.67
C ASP A 735 -8.63 40.67 -28.45
N ASP A 736 -8.89 39.38 -28.65
CA ASP A 736 -8.85 38.39 -27.59
C ASP A 736 -7.43 38.21 -27.03
N ALA A 737 -6.42 38.17 -27.88
CA ALA A 737 -5.01 38.10 -27.51
C ALA A 737 -4.52 39.37 -26.76
N TYR A 738 -4.94 40.55 -27.19
CA TYR A 738 -4.63 41.79 -26.50
C TYR A 738 -5.25 41.88 -25.11
N ILE A 739 -6.53 41.46 -24.97
CA ILE A 739 -7.23 41.39 -23.69
C ILE A 739 -6.58 40.36 -22.75
N ALA A 740 -6.06 39.28 -23.31
CA ALA A 740 -5.37 38.20 -22.60
C ALA A 740 -3.92 38.55 -22.24
N HIS A 741 -3.40 39.71 -22.66
CA HIS A 741 -2.01 40.14 -22.52
C HIS A 741 -0.99 39.15 -23.11
N LEU A 742 -1.35 38.44 -24.17
CA LEU A 742 -0.46 37.52 -24.89
C LEU A 742 0.39 38.32 -25.87
N SER A 743 1.69 38.37 -25.66
CA SER A 743 2.65 39.03 -26.60
C SER A 743 4.02 38.33 -26.45
N PRO A 744 4.66 37.91 -27.56
CA PRO A 744 4.23 37.97 -28.95
C PRO A 744 3.22 36.88 -29.34
N VAL A 745 2.43 37.13 -30.42
CA VAL A 745 1.54 36.12 -31.01
C VAL A 745 1.97 35.77 -32.44
N ARG A 746 1.72 34.51 -32.85
CA ARG A 746 2.10 33.97 -34.17
C ARG A 746 0.88 33.87 -35.08
N ILE A 747 1.02 34.37 -36.31
CA ILE A 747 -0.02 34.27 -37.34
C ILE A 747 0.53 33.43 -38.49
N VAL A 748 -0.02 32.22 -38.67
CA VAL A 748 0.41 31.30 -39.75
C VAL A 748 -0.47 31.51 -40.99
N HIS A 749 0.13 31.97 -42.07
CA HIS A 749 -0.55 32.28 -43.33
C HIS A 749 0.02 31.52 -44.54
N GLY A 750 1.13 30.80 -44.34
CA GLY A 750 1.78 30.02 -45.41
C GLY A 750 2.64 30.84 -46.35
N LYS A 751 3.46 30.15 -47.15
CA LYS A 751 4.37 30.77 -48.13
C LYS A 751 3.73 31.08 -49.51
N GLY A 752 2.59 30.51 -49.89
CA GLY A 752 1.85 30.54 -51.13
C GLY A 752 2.19 31.75 -52.06
N THR A 753 1.21 32.27 -52.83
CA THR A 753 1.38 33.46 -53.74
C THR A 753 1.68 34.76 -53.00
N GLY A 754 1.59 34.80 -51.67
CA GLY A 754 1.79 35.97 -50.84
C GLY A 754 0.59 36.89 -50.69
N ALA A 755 -0.54 36.59 -51.36
CA ALA A 755 -1.76 37.40 -51.28
C ALA A 755 -2.29 37.49 -49.82
N LEU A 756 -2.35 36.35 -49.09
CA LEU A 756 -2.81 36.33 -47.72
C LEU A 756 -1.86 37.09 -46.78
N ARG A 757 -0.56 36.88 -46.93
CA ARG A 757 0.47 37.62 -46.19
C ARG A 757 0.32 39.15 -46.42
N ASN A 758 0.19 39.59 -47.64
CA ASN A 758 0.06 41.03 -47.95
C ASN A 758 -1.21 41.62 -47.35
N GLY A 759 -2.36 40.92 -47.44
CA GLY A 759 -3.62 41.30 -46.81
C GLY A 759 -3.52 41.44 -45.31
N ILE A 760 -2.91 40.46 -44.65
CA ILE A 760 -2.68 40.48 -43.20
C ILE A 760 -1.75 41.64 -42.81
N HIS A 761 -0.62 41.85 -43.50
CA HIS A 761 0.30 42.93 -43.21
C HIS A 761 -0.34 44.32 -43.42
N GLN A 762 -1.20 44.48 -44.45
CA GLN A 762 -1.96 45.70 -44.66
C GLN A 762 -2.97 45.96 -43.53
N TYR A 763 -3.60 44.91 -43.02
CA TYR A 763 -4.53 44.99 -41.90
C TYR A 763 -3.78 45.34 -40.60
N LEU A 764 -2.66 44.67 -40.28
CA LEU A 764 -1.86 44.92 -39.08
C LEU A 764 -1.33 46.34 -38.99
N ARG A 765 -0.95 47.00 -40.12
CA ARG A 765 -0.52 48.41 -40.16
C ARG A 765 -1.57 49.41 -39.71
N ARG A 766 -2.85 49.03 -39.77
CA ARG A 766 -3.98 49.90 -39.41
C ARG A 766 -4.38 49.77 -37.95
N GLN A 767 -3.88 48.74 -37.24
CA GLN A 767 -4.27 48.45 -35.88
C GLN A 767 -3.48 49.29 -34.86
N LYS A 768 -4.18 50.01 -33.98
CA LYS A 768 -3.59 50.92 -32.98
C LYS A 768 -2.87 50.22 -31.83
N HIS A 769 -3.24 49.00 -31.52
CA HIS A 769 -2.73 48.24 -30.39
C HIS A 769 -1.47 47.44 -30.71
N ILE A 770 -1.03 47.39 -31.96
CA ILE A 770 0.18 46.70 -32.41
C ILE A 770 1.38 47.62 -32.28
N LYS A 771 2.42 47.11 -31.61
CA LYS A 771 3.72 47.78 -31.44
C LYS A 771 4.61 47.55 -32.68
N SER A 772 4.76 46.29 -33.04
CA SER A 772 5.58 45.85 -34.16
C SER A 772 5.11 44.52 -34.73
N PHE A 773 5.40 44.23 -35.97
CA PHE A 773 5.26 42.93 -36.57
C PHE A 773 6.39 42.63 -37.55
N ARG A 774 6.82 41.37 -37.60
CA ARG A 774 7.89 40.90 -38.48
C ARG A 774 7.57 39.50 -39.01
N LEU A 775 8.25 39.12 -40.09
CA LEU A 775 8.22 37.74 -40.56
C LEU A 775 8.99 36.85 -39.58
N GLY A 776 8.62 35.57 -39.50
CA GLY A 776 9.31 34.58 -38.69
C GLY A 776 10.77 34.44 -39.17
N ALA A 777 11.68 34.19 -38.20
CA ALA A 777 13.06 33.85 -38.47
C ALA A 777 13.24 32.35 -38.75
N PHE A 778 14.45 31.91 -39.06
CA PHE A 778 14.75 30.49 -39.24
C PHE A 778 14.40 29.68 -37.95
N GLY A 779 13.54 28.68 -38.08
CA GLY A 779 12.96 27.94 -36.95
C GLY A 779 11.60 28.45 -36.43
N GLU A 780 11.17 29.67 -36.79
CA GLU A 780 9.87 30.26 -36.41
C GLU A 780 8.80 30.10 -37.51
N GLY A 781 9.10 29.44 -38.61
CA GLY A 781 8.21 29.23 -39.76
C GLY A 781 8.51 30.11 -40.97
N ASP A 782 9.64 30.84 -40.97
CA ASP A 782 10.16 31.69 -42.05
C ASP A 782 9.11 32.68 -42.64
N ALA A 783 9.11 32.84 -43.97
CA ALA A 783 8.16 33.71 -44.71
C ALA A 783 6.72 33.27 -44.70
N GLY A 784 6.37 32.11 -44.06
CA GLY A 784 4.99 31.62 -43.93
C GLY A 784 4.30 32.03 -42.63
N VAL A 785 5.00 32.75 -41.73
CA VAL A 785 4.52 33.18 -40.41
C VAL A 785 4.79 34.67 -40.22
N THR A 786 3.86 35.35 -39.55
CA THR A 786 4.08 36.74 -39.07
C THR A 786 3.98 36.76 -37.55
N ILE A 787 4.96 37.32 -36.88
CA ILE A 787 5.01 37.49 -35.42
C ILE A 787 4.60 38.93 -35.13
N VAL A 788 3.66 39.12 -34.20
CA VAL A 788 3.09 40.40 -33.82
C VAL A 788 3.32 40.66 -32.33
N GLU A 789 3.81 41.84 -32.00
CA GLU A 789 3.97 42.37 -30.66
C GLU A 789 2.95 43.48 -30.39
N PHE A 790 2.30 43.43 -29.25
CA PHE A 790 1.37 44.47 -28.81
C PHE A 790 2.12 45.59 -28.03
N LYS A 791 1.49 46.77 -27.94
CA LYS A 791 2.00 47.91 -27.18
C LYS A 791 1.89 47.71 -25.67
#